data_09e04b100e8bea450d0959939795758d
#
_entry.id   09e04b100e8bea450d0959939795758d
#
_cell.length_a   1.000
_cell.length_b   1.000
_cell.length_c   1.000
_cell.angle_alpha   90.00
_cell.angle_beta   90.00
_cell.angle_gamma   90.00
#
_symmetry.space_group_name_H-M   'P 1'
#
loop_
_entity.id
_entity.type
_entity.pdbx_description
1 polymer ?
#
loop_
_entity_poly.entity_id
_entity_poly.type
_entity_poly.pdbx_seq_one_letter_code
_entity_poly.pdbx_strand_id
1 'polypeptide(L)'
;MAVKKSQLYSTLWESCNALRGSMDASQYKDYVLMILFVKYLSDKAHQKQTPLQIPEGCYFEDFVALKQNDHIGELINEKLEAIREANAIYIGDLTLPNFNDPAKLGETKTRTETLSKLIAEFQRNELNFGLNRAADDDLLGDAYEYLMKNFAAESGKSKGQFYTPAEVSRVMAKVLHLENLHRAGETIYDPTCGSGSLLLRALNETSTGKCAIRGQELDSTTAALAKLNMLLHGIVTAQIKVGDTLNAPKFTTGGMLETFDVCVANPPFSKKNWLDTGSESDEYHRWSASLLPPYKCGDFAFLLHLIASMKENTGRGACILPHGVLFRGNAEYDIRKDIVKKKYIKGIIGLPSNLFFGTGIPACIIIIDKAERESREGIFMINAKDGFIKDGAKNRLREQDIKLIVDTWNNWNDIPNYARFVKWAEIEKNDYNLNLSRYITPLDTEILQDIHAHINLRGGLPEHDIQQMTPYWAACPSLKRSLFSDYTPGYFKLNVDIRDIAQCISGDDSFIAQTAHYKELISHWLDTVRDSMMAVAKDCAPKSIIGPWGDSLLSTIPENSLVNRYDVYNYLMNYWLDTMQDDCYMVSNDGWIAQPYTPQPKEKKKKDGTIEKPKVKVATTINDIVCDLLPVEIIVNEFFKSDKIAIDDLSAKVDETQGRIDAILEDKADYFEDFEKVSEAKINGAIKEVKKGVKKVDKETISVWEEYLALCKQKKQLSKTLSISHLTLLKNVFLKYENGLTSDQIQLLVVDKKWSVSLYNLFDGAMRKVSLQITSDITSLAKRYEDTLRDLDEEVVSLEKKVGSHLIDMGFEYD
;
A
#
# COMPACT_ATOMS: atom_id res chain seq x y z
N MET A 1 10.27 19.06 16.38
CA MET A 1 10.50 18.17 15.21
C MET A 1 9.17 17.82 14.58
N ALA A 2 9.08 17.90 13.26
CA ALA A 2 7.94 17.41 12.54
C ALA A 2 7.76 15.91 12.82
N VAL A 3 6.52 15.47 13.01
CA VAL A 3 6.17 14.07 13.21
C VAL A 3 6.04 13.44 11.83
N LYS A 4 6.51 12.21 11.64
CA LYS A 4 6.32 11.48 10.38
C LYS A 4 4.84 11.31 10.07
N LYS A 5 4.47 11.41 8.80
CA LYS A 5 3.09 11.19 8.33
C LYS A 5 2.59 9.79 8.72
N SER A 6 3.42 8.77 8.57
CA SER A 6 3.14 7.39 8.98
C SER A 6 2.90 7.26 10.49
N GLN A 7 3.64 7.98 11.32
CA GLN A 7 3.47 7.98 12.77
C GLN A 7 2.15 8.66 13.17
N LEU A 8 1.80 9.77 12.54
CA LEU A 8 0.53 10.46 12.75
C LEU A 8 -0.66 9.53 12.46
N TYR A 9 -0.61 8.80 11.33
CA TYR A 9 -1.66 7.84 10.97
C TYR A 9 -1.79 6.70 11.97
N SER A 10 -0.67 6.14 12.44
CA SER A 10 -0.70 5.07 13.46
C SER A 10 -1.27 5.59 14.80
N THR A 11 -0.92 6.81 15.20
CA THR A 11 -1.45 7.44 16.43
C THR A 11 -2.96 7.69 16.33
N LEU A 12 -3.44 8.16 15.17
CA LEU A 12 -4.87 8.33 14.91
C LEU A 12 -5.63 6.99 14.97
N TRP A 13 -5.05 5.94 14.39
CA TRP A 13 -5.66 4.61 14.46
C TRP A 13 -5.66 4.03 15.88
N GLU A 14 -4.59 4.25 16.63
CA GLU A 14 -4.52 3.89 18.05
C GLU A 14 -5.59 4.62 18.88
N SER A 15 -5.95 5.87 18.54
CA SER A 15 -7.01 6.63 19.23
C SER A 15 -8.38 5.96 19.14
N CYS A 16 -8.63 5.23 18.05
CA CYS A 16 -9.87 4.45 17.89
C CYS A 16 -10.00 3.31 18.90
N ASN A 17 -8.88 2.83 19.48
CA ASN A 17 -8.90 1.78 20.49
C ASN A 17 -9.63 2.18 21.78
N ALA A 18 -9.82 3.47 22.04
CA ALA A 18 -10.60 3.96 23.17
C ALA A 18 -12.06 3.47 23.12
N LEU A 19 -12.62 3.31 21.93
CA LEU A 19 -14.00 2.88 21.69
C LEU A 19 -14.10 1.42 21.22
N ARG A 20 -12.99 0.82 20.77
CA ARG A 20 -12.94 -0.57 20.30
C ARG A 20 -13.26 -1.52 21.44
N GLY A 21 -14.18 -2.46 21.20
CA GLY A 21 -14.63 -3.45 22.20
C GLY A 21 -15.91 -3.07 22.94
N SER A 22 -16.34 -1.81 22.89
CA SER A 22 -17.63 -1.37 23.42
C SER A 22 -18.72 -1.30 22.33
N MET A 23 -18.31 -1.09 21.05
CA MET A 23 -19.23 -1.01 19.93
C MET A 23 -18.54 -1.42 18.61
N ASP A 24 -19.35 -1.67 17.57
CA ASP A 24 -18.88 -2.00 16.20
C ASP A 24 -18.19 -0.80 15.54
N ALA A 25 -17.22 -1.07 14.66
CA ALA A 25 -16.48 -0.05 13.93
C ALA A 25 -17.38 0.89 13.11
N SER A 26 -18.49 0.38 12.60
CA SER A 26 -19.50 1.17 11.88
C SER A 26 -20.20 2.22 12.77
N GLN A 27 -20.13 2.08 14.09
CA GLN A 27 -20.79 2.97 15.04
C GLN A 27 -19.81 3.95 15.71
N TYR A 28 -18.61 3.49 16.14
CA TYR A 28 -17.68 4.37 16.84
C TYR A 28 -16.96 5.37 15.92
N LYS A 29 -16.89 5.10 14.61
CA LYS A 29 -16.29 6.02 13.63
C LYS A 29 -16.84 7.44 13.73
N ASP A 30 -18.17 7.59 13.91
CA ASP A 30 -18.84 8.87 13.92
C ASP A 30 -18.39 9.74 15.09
N TYR A 31 -18.15 9.12 16.25
CA TYR A 31 -17.63 9.80 17.44
C TYR A 31 -16.18 10.22 17.29
N VAL A 32 -15.32 9.33 16.75
CA VAL A 32 -13.90 9.60 16.52
C VAL A 32 -13.73 10.73 15.53
N LEU A 33 -14.45 10.66 14.40
CA LEU A 33 -14.33 11.65 13.32
C LEU A 33 -14.89 13.03 13.73
N MET A 34 -15.89 13.05 14.60
CA MET A 34 -16.43 14.32 15.14
C MET A 34 -15.42 14.99 16.09
N ILE A 35 -14.77 14.25 16.99
CA ILE A 35 -13.72 14.81 17.86
C ILE A 35 -12.51 15.25 17.04
N LEU A 36 -12.12 14.49 16.02
CA LEU A 36 -11.09 14.89 15.05
C LEU A 36 -11.44 16.23 14.37
N PHE A 37 -12.69 16.38 13.94
CA PHE A 37 -13.17 17.62 13.33
C PHE A 37 -13.06 18.82 14.28
N VAL A 38 -13.53 18.67 15.52
CA VAL A 38 -13.41 19.73 16.53
C VAL A 38 -11.95 20.11 16.78
N LYS A 39 -11.07 19.11 16.92
CA LYS A 39 -9.62 19.32 17.10
C LYS A 39 -9.04 20.11 15.93
N TYR A 40 -9.32 19.68 14.70
CA TYR A 40 -8.88 20.38 13.50
C TYR A 40 -9.40 21.81 13.43
N LEU A 41 -10.70 21.98 13.64
CA LEU A 41 -11.33 23.28 13.56
C LEU A 41 -10.69 24.25 14.56
N SER A 42 -10.42 23.79 15.80
CA SER A 42 -9.74 24.57 16.84
C SER A 42 -8.33 24.93 16.43
N ASP A 43 -7.54 23.96 15.95
CA ASP A 43 -6.15 24.22 15.54
C ASP A 43 -6.08 25.20 14.36
N LYS A 44 -7.03 25.12 13.41
CA LYS A 44 -7.12 26.05 12.26
C LYS A 44 -7.62 27.45 12.68
N ALA A 45 -8.56 27.51 13.61
CA ALA A 45 -9.06 28.79 14.10
C ALA A 45 -7.99 29.59 14.86
N HIS A 46 -7.18 28.93 15.68
CA HIS A 46 -6.03 29.56 16.34
C HIS A 46 -5.04 30.18 15.34
N GLN A 47 -4.96 29.64 14.12
CA GLN A 47 -4.11 30.15 13.05
C GLN A 47 -4.82 31.14 12.11
N LYS A 48 -6.11 31.45 12.35
CA LYS A 48 -6.96 32.27 11.47
C LYS A 48 -7.06 31.73 10.03
N GLN A 49 -7.11 30.41 9.88
CA GLN A 49 -7.08 29.73 8.57
C GLN A 49 -8.35 28.93 8.27
N THR A 50 -9.46 29.24 8.91
CA THR A 50 -10.75 28.64 8.64
C THR A 50 -11.82 29.73 8.46
N PRO A 51 -12.76 29.57 7.51
CA PRO A 51 -13.93 30.44 7.43
C PRO A 51 -15.02 30.07 8.44
N LEU A 52 -14.89 28.92 9.13
CA LEU A 52 -15.83 28.48 10.15
C LEU A 52 -15.58 29.20 11.47
N GLN A 53 -16.66 29.55 12.14
CA GLN A 53 -16.63 30.24 13.43
C GLN A 53 -16.72 29.24 14.58
N ILE A 54 -15.92 29.43 15.63
CA ILE A 54 -16.01 28.66 16.86
C ILE A 54 -16.55 29.62 17.94
N PRO A 55 -17.73 29.34 18.51
CA PRO A 55 -18.23 30.08 19.65
C PRO A 55 -17.28 30.01 20.86
N GLU A 56 -17.32 31.02 21.71
CA GLU A 56 -16.59 31.01 22.99
C GLU A 56 -16.99 29.79 23.83
N GLY A 57 -16.02 29.08 24.39
CA GLY A 57 -16.26 27.86 25.16
C GLY A 57 -16.48 26.60 24.29
N CYS A 58 -16.23 26.64 22.99
CA CYS A 58 -16.39 25.49 22.08
C CYS A 58 -15.08 25.09 21.37
N TYR A 59 -13.93 25.59 21.82
CA TYR A 59 -12.63 25.12 21.34
C TYR A 59 -12.28 23.74 21.88
N PHE A 60 -11.35 23.03 21.26
CA PHE A 60 -10.97 21.69 21.71
C PHE A 60 -10.50 21.64 23.17
N GLU A 61 -9.86 22.70 23.66
CA GLU A 61 -9.45 22.87 25.04
C GLU A 61 -10.64 22.85 26.00
N ASP A 62 -11.79 23.33 25.58
CA ASP A 62 -13.05 23.29 26.34
C ASP A 62 -13.64 21.88 26.42
N PHE A 63 -13.42 21.04 25.40
CA PHE A 63 -13.77 19.61 25.45
C PHE A 63 -12.81 18.85 26.39
N VAL A 64 -11.54 19.24 26.42
CA VAL A 64 -10.55 18.69 27.36
C VAL A 64 -10.95 18.97 28.80
N ALA A 65 -11.50 20.13 29.08
CA ALA A 65 -11.97 20.50 30.42
C ALA A 65 -13.18 19.67 30.89
N LEU A 66 -13.91 19.02 29.97
CA LEU A 66 -15.04 18.14 30.32
C LEU A 66 -14.63 16.76 30.82
N LYS A 67 -13.35 16.38 30.74
CA LYS A 67 -12.91 15.05 31.18
C LYS A 67 -13.29 14.79 32.63
N GLN A 68 -13.74 13.56 32.90
CA GLN A 68 -14.23 13.09 34.21
C GLN A 68 -15.51 13.76 34.71
N ASN A 69 -16.20 14.54 33.91
CA ASN A 69 -17.51 15.09 34.22
C ASN A 69 -18.60 14.04 33.89
N ASP A 70 -19.50 13.77 34.83
CA ASP A 70 -20.57 12.79 34.66
C ASP A 70 -21.58 13.17 33.54
N HIS A 71 -21.69 14.45 33.22
CA HIS A 71 -22.51 14.99 32.12
C HIS A 71 -21.73 15.20 30.82
N ILE A 72 -20.52 14.64 30.70
CA ILE A 72 -19.63 14.87 29.55
C ILE A 72 -20.30 14.71 28.19
N GLY A 73 -21.16 13.68 28.01
CA GLY A 73 -21.85 13.41 26.75
C GLY A 73 -22.86 14.50 26.37
N GLU A 74 -23.61 15.00 27.34
CA GLU A 74 -24.57 16.08 27.20
C GLU A 74 -23.87 17.39 26.82
N LEU A 75 -22.83 17.73 27.58
CA LEU A 75 -22.03 18.96 27.36
C LEU A 75 -21.28 18.95 26.00
N ILE A 76 -20.84 17.77 25.54
CA ILE A 76 -20.28 17.63 24.20
C ILE A 76 -21.36 17.94 23.12
N ASN A 77 -22.56 17.36 23.28
CA ASN A 77 -23.67 17.63 22.34
C ASN A 77 -24.03 19.13 22.28
N GLU A 78 -24.10 19.82 23.41
CA GLU A 78 -24.37 21.26 23.47
C GLU A 78 -23.31 22.08 22.72
N LYS A 79 -22.04 21.77 22.95
CA LYS A 79 -20.93 22.47 22.26
C LYS A 79 -20.95 22.22 20.75
N LEU A 80 -21.20 21.00 20.31
CA LEU A 80 -21.30 20.63 18.90
C LEU A 80 -22.48 21.34 18.21
N GLU A 81 -23.61 21.44 18.92
CA GLU A 81 -24.79 22.15 18.45
C GLU A 81 -24.49 23.66 18.29
N ALA A 82 -23.83 24.28 19.26
CA ALA A 82 -23.42 25.68 19.18
C ALA A 82 -22.47 25.94 17.97
N ILE A 83 -21.51 25.03 17.72
CA ILE A 83 -20.66 25.10 16.53
C ILE A 83 -21.50 24.99 15.24
N ARG A 84 -22.47 24.07 15.19
CA ARG A 84 -23.37 23.88 14.03
C ARG A 84 -24.20 25.13 13.76
N GLU A 85 -24.81 25.71 14.78
CA GLU A 85 -25.65 26.92 14.67
C GLU A 85 -24.84 28.13 14.21
N ALA A 86 -23.64 28.34 14.78
CA ALA A 86 -22.75 29.42 14.37
C ALA A 86 -22.30 29.31 12.90
N ASN A 87 -22.37 28.11 12.33
CA ASN A 87 -21.97 27.81 10.95
C ASN A 87 -23.14 27.27 10.10
N ALA A 88 -24.36 27.66 10.38
CA ALA A 88 -25.58 27.14 9.76
C ALA A 88 -25.55 27.14 8.22
N ILE A 89 -24.90 28.10 7.60
CA ILE A 89 -24.72 28.21 6.14
C ILE A 89 -23.93 27.01 5.57
N TYR A 90 -22.96 26.51 6.30
CA TYR A 90 -22.07 25.45 5.83
C TYR A 90 -22.46 24.08 6.35
N ILE A 91 -22.88 23.98 7.61
CA ILE A 91 -23.11 22.72 8.33
C ILE A 91 -24.45 22.66 9.08
N GLY A 92 -25.38 23.56 8.80
CA GLY A 92 -26.67 23.60 9.51
C GLY A 92 -27.51 22.32 9.38
N ASP A 93 -27.37 21.60 8.29
CA ASP A 93 -28.01 20.30 8.03
C ASP A 93 -27.11 19.09 8.39
N LEU A 94 -25.98 19.29 9.10
CA LEU A 94 -25.11 18.22 9.53
C LEU A 94 -25.76 17.38 10.63
N THR A 95 -25.88 16.09 10.39
CA THR A 95 -26.33 15.14 11.41
C THR A 95 -25.21 14.88 12.44
N LEU A 96 -25.43 15.33 13.67
CA LEU A 96 -24.48 15.14 14.76
C LEU A 96 -24.69 13.78 15.45
N PRO A 97 -23.63 13.03 15.82
CA PRO A 97 -23.75 11.85 16.66
C PRO A 97 -24.14 12.26 18.09
N ASN A 98 -24.97 11.45 18.76
CA ASN A 98 -25.35 11.70 20.13
C ASN A 98 -24.34 11.12 21.12
N PHE A 99 -23.53 11.97 21.73
CA PHE A 99 -22.52 11.58 22.73
C PHE A 99 -23.13 11.19 24.11
N ASN A 100 -24.44 11.37 24.27
CA ASN A 100 -25.18 10.96 25.49
C ASN A 100 -26.04 9.69 25.30
N ASP A 101 -25.83 8.92 24.23
CA ASP A 101 -26.56 7.71 23.90
C ASP A 101 -26.12 6.53 24.78
N PRO A 102 -26.98 6.06 25.75
CA PRO A 102 -26.62 4.96 26.63
C PRO A 102 -26.55 3.61 25.90
N ALA A 103 -27.32 3.45 24.81
CA ALA A 103 -27.34 2.21 24.04
C ALA A 103 -26.00 1.98 23.31
N LYS A 104 -25.31 3.05 22.93
CA LYS A 104 -24.04 2.99 22.22
C LYS A 104 -22.81 3.17 23.13
N LEU A 105 -22.87 4.12 24.06
CA LEU A 105 -21.73 4.51 24.90
C LEU A 105 -21.80 3.95 26.34
N GLY A 106 -22.86 3.23 26.66
CA GLY A 106 -23.08 2.64 27.98
C GLY A 106 -23.59 3.66 29.01
N GLU A 107 -23.71 3.18 30.25
CA GLU A 107 -24.15 3.97 31.40
C GLU A 107 -23.14 5.10 31.73
N THR A 108 -23.58 6.06 32.55
CA THR A 108 -22.85 7.30 32.88
C THR A 108 -21.37 7.07 33.17
N LYS A 109 -21.02 6.15 34.08
CA LYS A 109 -19.59 5.90 34.40
C LYS A 109 -18.76 5.41 33.21
N THR A 110 -19.28 4.41 32.50
CA THR A 110 -18.61 3.84 31.32
C THR A 110 -18.46 4.90 30.23
N ARG A 111 -19.51 5.68 30.00
CA ARG A 111 -19.52 6.78 29.03
C ARG A 111 -18.49 7.85 29.37
N THR A 112 -18.46 8.30 30.63
CA THR A 112 -17.49 9.29 31.11
C THR A 112 -16.05 8.81 30.93
N GLU A 113 -15.76 7.57 31.32
CA GLU A 113 -14.42 6.98 31.14
C GLU A 113 -14.04 6.87 29.66
N THR A 114 -14.95 6.43 28.82
CA THR A 114 -14.72 6.21 27.38
C THR A 114 -14.48 7.53 26.64
N LEU A 115 -15.34 8.53 26.84
CA LEU A 115 -15.20 9.85 26.21
C LEU A 115 -13.97 10.60 26.73
N SER A 116 -13.67 10.50 28.04
CA SER A 116 -12.45 11.11 28.62
C SER A 116 -11.19 10.50 28.02
N LYS A 117 -11.16 9.18 27.76
CA LYS A 117 -10.04 8.50 27.08
C LYS A 117 -9.93 8.97 25.62
N LEU A 118 -11.05 9.03 24.89
CA LEU A 118 -11.06 9.49 23.50
C LEU A 118 -10.48 10.91 23.39
N ILE A 119 -10.95 11.85 24.22
CA ILE A 119 -10.44 13.23 24.23
C ILE A 119 -8.95 13.25 24.60
N ALA A 120 -8.52 12.43 25.58
CA ALA A 120 -7.11 12.38 25.98
C ALA A 120 -6.17 11.91 24.86
N GLU A 121 -6.63 10.98 24.00
CA GLU A 121 -5.84 10.53 22.85
C GLU A 121 -5.60 11.68 21.84
N PHE A 122 -6.61 12.54 21.60
CA PHE A 122 -6.48 13.70 20.71
C PHE A 122 -5.68 14.85 21.32
N GLN A 123 -5.30 14.79 22.59
CA GLN A 123 -4.38 15.74 23.24
C GLN A 123 -2.90 15.44 22.96
N ARG A 124 -2.56 14.31 22.35
CA ARG A 124 -1.17 13.95 22.06
C ARG A 124 -0.52 14.98 21.14
N ASN A 125 0.75 15.30 21.41
CA ASN A 125 1.50 16.27 20.61
C ASN A 125 1.60 15.89 19.13
N GLU A 126 1.63 14.60 18.84
CA GLU A 126 1.66 14.07 17.47
C GLU A 126 0.41 14.45 16.67
N LEU A 127 -0.72 14.70 17.34
CA LEU A 127 -1.99 15.12 16.75
C LEU A 127 -2.20 16.65 16.82
N ASN A 128 -1.13 17.41 16.91
CA ASN A 128 -1.20 18.86 16.80
C ASN A 128 -1.09 19.27 15.32
N PHE A 129 -2.23 19.51 14.70
CA PHE A 129 -2.34 19.85 13.27
C PHE A 129 -1.90 21.30 12.98
N GLY A 130 -1.73 22.11 14.01
CA GLY A 130 -1.22 23.47 13.87
C GLY A 130 0.28 23.55 13.67
N LEU A 131 1.04 22.62 14.24
CA LEU A 131 2.50 22.60 14.21
C LEU A 131 3.09 21.69 13.14
N ASN A 132 2.32 20.69 12.69
CA ASN A 132 2.77 19.66 11.73
C ASN A 132 2.29 20.01 10.31
N ARG A 133 2.99 20.87 9.60
CA ARG A 133 2.61 21.34 8.27
C ARG A 133 3.75 21.22 7.28
N ALA A 134 3.48 20.59 6.14
CA ALA A 134 4.10 20.93 4.87
C ALA A 134 3.18 21.92 4.13
N ALA A 135 3.71 22.90 3.46
CA ALA A 135 2.93 23.77 2.58
C ALA A 135 2.19 22.91 1.56
N ASP A 136 0.91 23.16 1.38
CA ASP A 136 0.00 22.46 0.46
C ASP A 136 -0.22 20.94 0.73
N ASP A 137 0.24 20.38 1.83
CA ASP A 137 -0.10 19.00 2.19
C ASP A 137 -1.36 18.97 3.07
N ASP A 138 -2.41 18.36 2.54
CA ASP A 138 -3.65 18.12 3.27
C ASP A 138 -3.51 16.92 4.19
N LEU A 139 -2.63 17.07 5.18
CA LEU A 139 -2.27 16.02 6.12
C LEU A 139 -3.48 15.45 6.85
N LEU A 140 -4.47 16.30 7.14
CA LEU A 140 -5.63 15.88 7.90
C LEU A 140 -6.67 15.19 7.03
N GLY A 141 -6.88 15.66 5.81
CA GLY A 141 -7.71 14.98 4.85
C GLY A 141 -7.17 13.58 4.52
N ASP A 142 -5.87 13.48 4.31
CA ASP A 142 -5.21 12.17 4.15
C ASP A 142 -5.36 11.29 5.41
N ALA A 143 -5.31 11.88 6.61
CA ALA A 143 -5.55 11.18 7.87
C ALA A 143 -7.00 10.70 8.00
N TYR A 144 -7.96 11.52 7.58
CA TYR A 144 -9.37 11.14 7.53
C TYR A 144 -9.59 9.98 6.55
N GLU A 145 -9.02 10.04 5.34
CA GLU A 145 -9.10 8.94 4.38
C GLU A 145 -8.47 7.65 4.94
N TYR A 146 -7.34 7.76 5.62
CA TYR A 146 -6.71 6.63 6.29
C TYR A 146 -7.64 5.98 7.33
N LEU A 147 -8.30 6.78 8.17
CA LEU A 147 -9.29 6.27 9.13
C LEU A 147 -10.48 5.62 8.42
N MET A 148 -11.01 6.25 7.38
CA MET A 148 -12.14 5.73 6.60
C MET A 148 -11.81 4.38 5.95
N LYS A 149 -10.62 4.22 5.38
CA LYS A 149 -10.14 2.95 4.82
C LYS A 149 -10.13 1.85 5.89
N ASN A 150 -9.59 2.15 7.07
CA ASN A 150 -9.49 1.18 8.16
C ASN A 150 -10.86 0.82 8.74
N PHE A 151 -11.77 1.80 8.92
CA PHE A 151 -13.14 1.54 9.35
C PHE A 151 -13.91 0.69 8.32
N ALA A 152 -13.71 0.91 7.02
CA ALA A 152 -14.30 0.09 5.98
C ALA A 152 -13.77 -1.36 6.00
N ALA A 153 -12.49 -1.54 6.34
CA ALA A 153 -11.88 -2.86 6.47
C ALA A 153 -12.39 -3.62 7.70
N GLU A 154 -12.57 -2.95 8.85
CA GLU A 154 -13.06 -3.57 10.09
C GLU A 154 -14.57 -3.87 10.06
N SER A 155 -15.37 -3.01 9.44
CA SER A 155 -16.84 -3.13 9.49
C SER A 155 -17.43 -4.29 8.69
N GLY A 156 -16.64 -5.12 8.04
CA GLY A 156 -16.92 -6.43 7.39
C GLY A 156 -18.33 -6.80 6.92
N LYS A 157 -19.36 -6.13 7.42
CA LYS A 157 -20.79 -6.36 7.21
C LYS A 157 -21.50 -5.28 6.39
N SER A 158 -20.97 -4.09 6.24
CA SER A 158 -21.62 -3.07 5.42
C SER A 158 -21.08 -3.14 4.01
N LYS A 159 -21.94 -3.64 3.15
CA LYS A 159 -21.94 -3.56 1.69
C LYS A 159 -21.02 -2.47 1.18
N GLY A 160 -20.13 -2.76 0.21
CA GLY A 160 -19.12 -1.88 -0.39
C GLY A 160 -19.56 -0.51 -0.91
N GLN A 161 -20.63 0.01 -0.35
CA GLN A 161 -21.30 1.28 -0.66
C GLN A 161 -20.68 2.48 0.05
N PHE A 162 -19.75 2.24 1.00
CA PHE A 162 -19.31 3.27 1.93
C PHE A 162 -18.00 3.95 1.53
N TYR A 163 -17.09 3.23 0.88
CA TYR A 163 -15.76 3.71 0.54
C TYR A 163 -15.27 3.13 -0.77
N THR A 164 -14.92 3.99 -1.72
CA THR A 164 -14.27 3.59 -2.97
C THR A 164 -12.77 3.49 -2.72
N PRO A 165 -12.10 2.36 -3.09
CA PRO A 165 -10.65 2.27 -2.96
C PRO A 165 -9.94 3.46 -3.61
N ALA A 166 -8.99 4.05 -2.89
CA ALA A 166 -8.31 5.26 -3.33
C ALA A 166 -7.60 5.10 -4.69
N GLU A 167 -7.03 3.91 -4.93
CA GLU A 167 -6.40 3.55 -6.20
C GLU A 167 -7.38 3.55 -7.38
N VAL A 168 -8.61 3.09 -7.18
CA VAL A 168 -9.65 3.11 -8.23
C VAL A 168 -10.12 4.53 -8.49
N SER A 169 -10.33 5.32 -7.43
CA SER A 169 -10.69 6.74 -7.55
C SER A 169 -9.62 7.53 -8.31
N ARG A 170 -8.33 7.24 -8.08
CA ARG A 170 -7.20 7.84 -8.81
C ARG A 170 -7.21 7.48 -10.30
N VAL A 171 -7.47 6.20 -10.63
CA VAL A 171 -7.63 5.80 -12.04
C VAL A 171 -8.75 6.58 -12.69
N MET A 172 -9.94 6.64 -12.06
CA MET A 172 -11.09 7.39 -12.61
C MET A 172 -10.78 8.85 -12.85
N ALA A 173 -10.16 9.52 -11.88
CA ALA A 173 -9.83 10.93 -11.98
C ALA A 173 -8.84 11.22 -13.12
N LYS A 174 -7.80 10.39 -13.28
CA LYS A 174 -6.79 10.54 -14.32
C LYS A 174 -7.31 10.25 -15.72
N VAL A 175 -8.12 9.20 -15.91
CA VAL A 175 -8.69 8.88 -17.24
C VAL A 175 -9.77 9.87 -17.69
N LEU A 176 -10.32 10.67 -16.78
CA LEU A 176 -11.21 11.75 -17.12
C LEU A 176 -10.49 13.05 -17.49
N HIS A 177 -9.17 13.10 -17.44
CA HIS A 177 -8.36 14.30 -17.74
C HIS A 177 -8.84 15.54 -16.97
N LEU A 178 -9.01 15.42 -15.65
CA LEU A 178 -9.53 16.49 -14.81
C LEU A 178 -8.55 17.66 -14.68
N GLU A 179 -7.27 17.46 -14.98
CA GLU A 179 -6.27 18.53 -15.10
C GLU A 179 -6.67 19.63 -16.11
N ASN A 180 -7.57 19.31 -17.03
CA ASN A 180 -8.11 20.27 -18.00
C ASN A 180 -9.23 21.15 -17.43
N LEU A 181 -9.69 20.90 -16.20
CA LEU A 181 -10.62 21.76 -15.49
C LEU A 181 -9.84 22.87 -14.79
N HIS A 182 -10.02 24.10 -15.25
CA HIS A 182 -9.28 25.27 -14.74
C HIS A 182 -10.16 26.50 -14.54
N ARG A 183 -11.46 26.44 -14.81
CA ARG A 183 -12.37 27.57 -14.64
C ARG A 183 -13.13 27.48 -13.32
N ALA A 184 -13.17 28.57 -12.59
CA ALA A 184 -14.07 28.69 -11.45
C ALA A 184 -15.51 28.55 -11.94
N GLY A 185 -16.26 27.60 -11.40
CA GLY A 185 -17.64 27.32 -11.81
C GLY A 185 -17.82 26.06 -12.62
N GLU A 186 -16.75 25.39 -13.08
CA GLU A 186 -16.84 24.01 -13.55
C GLU A 186 -17.25 23.09 -12.40
N THR A 187 -18.04 22.08 -12.70
CA THR A 187 -18.79 21.30 -11.72
C THR A 187 -18.40 19.83 -11.75
N ILE A 188 -18.23 19.23 -10.56
CA ILE A 188 -18.04 17.78 -10.39
C ILE A 188 -19.21 17.26 -9.55
N TYR A 189 -19.87 16.21 -10.02
CA TYR A 189 -21.07 15.62 -9.39
C TYR A 189 -20.90 14.12 -9.15
N ASP A 190 -21.31 13.67 -7.96
CA ASP A 190 -21.46 12.25 -7.62
C ASP A 190 -22.87 12.00 -7.06
N PRO A 191 -23.72 11.23 -7.78
CA PRO A 191 -25.09 10.91 -7.35
C PRO A 191 -25.15 9.92 -6.17
N THR A 192 -24.05 9.30 -5.80
CA THR A 192 -23.95 8.27 -4.75
C THR A 192 -22.65 8.44 -3.96
N CYS A 193 -22.42 9.67 -3.47
CA CYS A 193 -21.08 10.13 -3.09
C CYS A 193 -20.47 9.41 -1.88
N GLY A 194 -21.25 8.62 -1.13
CA GLY A 194 -20.74 7.91 0.04
C GLY A 194 -20.05 8.87 1.02
N SER A 195 -18.81 8.60 1.36
CA SER A 195 -17.96 9.46 2.21
C SER A 195 -17.35 10.68 1.48
N GLY A 196 -17.64 10.89 0.19
CA GLY A 196 -17.09 11.97 -0.61
C GLY A 196 -15.66 11.75 -1.13
N SER A 197 -15.04 10.61 -0.83
CA SER A 197 -13.64 10.36 -1.21
C SER A 197 -13.40 10.40 -2.72
N LEU A 198 -14.35 9.91 -3.54
CA LEU A 198 -14.23 9.96 -5.00
C LEU A 198 -14.29 11.41 -5.52
N LEU A 199 -15.18 12.24 -4.96
CA LEU A 199 -15.27 13.67 -5.29
C LEU A 199 -13.97 14.41 -4.95
N LEU A 200 -13.38 14.12 -3.79
CA LEU A 200 -12.10 14.71 -3.37
C LEU A 200 -10.96 14.33 -4.30
N ARG A 201 -10.87 13.05 -4.66
CA ARG A 201 -9.83 12.60 -5.61
C ARG A 201 -10.02 13.26 -6.97
N ALA A 202 -11.25 13.38 -7.43
CA ALA A 202 -11.55 14.09 -8.66
C ALA A 202 -11.13 15.57 -8.59
N LEU A 203 -11.42 16.26 -7.48
CA LEU A 203 -10.99 17.64 -7.29
C LEU A 203 -9.48 17.81 -7.24
N ASN A 204 -8.78 16.92 -6.56
CA ASN A 204 -7.31 16.97 -6.40
C ASN A 204 -6.54 16.76 -7.72
N GLU A 205 -7.17 16.14 -8.71
CA GLU A 205 -6.58 15.99 -10.06
C GLU A 205 -6.89 17.21 -10.97
N THR A 206 -7.71 18.17 -10.52
CA THR A 206 -7.94 19.40 -11.30
C THR A 206 -6.79 20.40 -11.15
N SER A 207 -6.51 21.18 -12.19
CA SER A 207 -5.38 22.10 -12.19
C SER A 207 -5.50 23.25 -11.16
N THR A 208 -6.71 23.59 -10.73
CA THR A 208 -6.95 24.71 -9.82
C THR A 208 -7.47 24.32 -8.45
N GLY A 209 -7.99 23.10 -8.28
CA GLY A 209 -8.68 22.68 -7.06
C GLY A 209 -9.95 23.50 -6.71
N LYS A 210 -10.49 24.27 -7.66
CA LYS A 210 -11.57 25.25 -7.42
C LYS A 210 -12.90 24.92 -8.09
N CYS A 211 -13.09 23.68 -8.55
CA CYS A 211 -14.37 23.25 -9.13
C CYS A 211 -15.46 23.20 -8.05
N ALA A 212 -16.71 23.43 -8.48
CA ALA A 212 -17.85 23.33 -7.60
C ALA A 212 -18.26 21.86 -7.41
N ILE A 213 -18.19 21.38 -6.17
CA ILE A 213 -18.51 20.00 -5.80
C ILE A 213 -19.99 19.86 -5.48
N ARG A 214 -20.60 18.82 -6.04
CA ARG A 214 -21.98 18.40 -5.81
C ARG A 214 -22.02 16.91 -5.49
N GLY A 215 -22.68 16.52 -4.41
CA GLY A 215 -22.85 15.13 -4.02
C GLY A 215 -24.24 14.85 -3.51
N GLN A 216 -24.76 13.66 -3.81
CA GLN A 216 -25.99 13.18 -3.21
C GLN A 216 -25.74 11.82 -2.55
N GLU A 217 -26.32 11.63 -1.36
CA GLU A 217 -26.19 10.39 -0.60
C GLU A 217 -27.53 10.05 0.09
N LEU A 218 -27.89 8.78 0.05
CA LEU A 218 -29.15 8.30 0.64
C LEU A 218 -29.14 8.33 2.17
N ASP A 219 -28.03 7.85 2.76
CA ASP A 219 -27.86 7.74 4.19
C ASP A 219 -27.40 9.06 4.81
N SER A 220 -28.17 9.60 5.73
CA SER A 220 -27.88 10.91 6.34
C SER A 220 -26.57 10.92 7.15
N THR A 221 -26.22 9.82 7.79
CA THR A 221 -24.97 9.70 8.55
C THR A 221 -23.77 9.70 7.61
N THR A 222 -23.86 8.96 6.52
CA THR A 222 -22.82 8.91 5.49
C THR A 222 -22.69 10.26 4.77
N ALA A 223 -23.77 10.95 4.49
CA ALA A 223 -23.74 12.31 3.95
C ALA A 223 -23.06 13.31 4.90
N ALA A 224 -23.31 13.18 6.21
CA ALA A 224 -22.62 13.97 7.22
C ALA A 224 -21.10 13.73 7.20
N LEU A 225 -20.67 12.47 7.06
CA LEU A 225 -19.25 12.14 6.90
C LEU A 225 -18.66 12.74 5.62
N ALA A 226 -19.39 12.73 4.51
CA ALA A 226 -18.95 13.39 3.28
C ALA A 226 -18.76 14.89 3.47
N LYS A 227 -19.69 15.57 4.16
CA LYS A 227 -19.55 16.99 4.50
C LYS A 227 -18.34 17.26 5.37
N LEU A 228 -18.14 16.49 6.43
CA LEU A 228 -16.95 16.60 7.29
C LEU A 228 -15.67 16.40 6.47
N ASN A 229 -15.66 15.42 5.58
CA ASN A 229 -14.54 15.17 4.70
C ASN A 229 -14.19 16.39 3.85
N MET A 230 -15.21 17.02 3.20
CA MET A 230 -15.02 18.24 2.41
C MET A 230 -14.47 19.39 3.27
N LEU A 231 -15.01 19.58 4.48
CA LEU A 231 -14.58 20.63 5.38
C LEU A 231 -13.13 20.45 5.87
N LEU A 232 -12.75 19.21 6.19
CA LEU A 232 -11.39 18.87 6.61
C LEU A 232 -10.36 19.16 5.51
N HIS A 233 -10.77 19.02 4.24
CA HIS A 233 -9.99 19.42 3.07
C HIS A 233 -10.12 20.91 2.71
N GLY A 234 -10.78 21.70 3.53
CA GLY A 234 -10.97 23.14 3.30
C GLY A 234 -12.00 23.50 2.22
N ILE A 235 -12.79 22.54 1.73
CA ILE A 235 -13.76 22.72 0.66
C ILE A 235 -15.14 23.08 1.28
N VAL A 236 -15.28 24.30 1.76
CA VAL A 236 -16.49 24.78 2.44
C VAL A 236 -17.68 24.98 1.49
N THR A 237 -17.45 25.09 0.18
CA THR A 237 -18.50 25.35 -0.85
C THR A 237 -19.12 24.08 -1.41
N ALA A 238 -18.65 22.90 -1.00
CA ALA A 238 -19.23 21.62 -1.43
C ALA A 238 -20.69 21.50 -0.97
N GLN A 239 -21.58 21.10 -1.88
CA GLN A 239 -22.97 20.82 -1.57
C GLN A 239 -23.21 19.33 -1.57
N ILE A 240 -23.42 18.77 -0.38
CA ILE A 240 -23.80 17.37 -0.18
C ILE A 240 -25.25 17.35 0.29
N LYS A 241 -26.14 16.73 -0.50
CA LYS A 241 -27.59 16.66 -0.21
C LYS A 241 -27.98 15.22 0.16
N VAL A 242 -28.85 15.08 1.16
CA VAL A 242 -29.41 13.79 1.57
C VAL A 242 -30.67 13.50 0.73
N GLY A 243 -30.74 12.30 0.17
CA GLY A 243 -31.92 11.81 -0.54
C GLY A 243 -31.66 10.67 -1.51
N ASP A 244 -32.73 9.98 -1.90
CA ASP A 244 -32.68 8.93 -2.92
C ASP A 244 -32.52 9.55 -4.32
N THR A 245 -31.37 9.28 -4.93
CA THR A 245 -31.02 9.82 -6.25
C THR A 245 -31.95 9.35 -7.35
N LEU A 246 -32.44 8.12 -7.25
CA LEU A 246 -33.30 7.55 -8.29
C LEU A 246 -34.75 7.99 -8.13
N ASN A 247 -35.29 8.05 -6.90
CA ASN A 247 -36.71 8.40 -6.66
C ASN A 247 -36.91 9.89 -6.32
N ALA A 248 -35.91 10.58 -5.76
CA ALA A 248 -36.01 11.96 -5.33
C ALA A 248 -34.69 12.72 -5.54
N PRO A 249 -34.24 12.93 -6.78
CA PRO A 249 -33.02 13.69 -7.06
C PRO A 249 -33.11 15.09 -6.48
N LYS A 250 -32.03 15.55 -5.83
CA LYS A 250 -32.00 16.84 -5.10
C LYS A 250 -31.36 17.97 -5.91
N PHE A 251 -30.63 17.65 -6.97
CA PHE A 251 -30.04 18.65 -7.87
C PHE A 251 -30.92 18.81 -9.09
N THR A 252 -31.97 19.65 -8.91
CA THR A 252 -32.97 19.97 -9.93
C THR A 252 -33.21 21.48 -9.98
N THR A 253 -33.46 22.00 -11.17
CA THR A 253 -33.82 23.39 -11.41
C THR A 253 -34.99 23.44 -12.42
N GLY A 254 -36.09 24.06 -12.04
CA GLY A 254 -37.27 24.15 -12.89
C GLY A 254 -37.92 22.81 -13.26
N GLY A 255 -37.82 21.81 -12.39
CA GLY A 255 -38.37 20.45 -12.63
C GLY A 255 -37.47 19.55 -13.50
N MET A 256 -36.29 20.02 -13.92
CA MET A 256 -35.32 19.25 -14.69
C MET A 256 -34.09 18.98 -13.86
N LEU A 257 -33.33 17.90 -14.19
CA LEU A 257 -32.03 17.65 -13.58
C LEU A 257 -31.05 18.77 -13.91
N GLU A 258 -30.26 19.17 -12.92
CA GLU A 258 -29.09 19.98 -13.16
C GLU A 258 -28.04 19.16 -13.93
N THR A 259 -27.26 19.84 -14.81
CA THR A 259 -26.22 19.19 -15.59
C THR A 259 -24.85 19.72 -15.22
N PHE A 260 -23.87 18.80 -15.20
CA PHE A 260 -22.54 19.01 -14.69
C PHE A 260 -21.47 18.73 -15.75
N ASP A 261 -20.28 19.34 -15.59
CA ASP A 261 -19.15 19.15 -16.49
C ASP A 261 -18.56 17.74 -16.36
N VAL A 262 -18.42 17.27 -15.12
CA VAL A 262 -17.93 15.93 -14.81
C VAL A 262 -18.87 15.23 -13.84
N CYS A 263 -19.18 13.96 -14.15
CA CYS A 263 -19.96 13.09 -13.27
C CYS A 263 -19.16 11.84 -12.96
N VAL A 264 -19.00 11.51 -11.67
CA VAL A 264 -18.33 10.28 -11.20
C VAL A 264 -19.27 9.51 -10.30
N ALA A 265 -19.22 8.19 -10.31
CA ALA A 265 -20.07 7.39 -9.43
C ALA A 265 -19.48 6.02 -9.14
N ASN A 266 -19.65 5.58 -7.88
CA ASN A 266 -19.54 4.18 -7.47
C ASN A 266 -20.85 3.77 -6.79
N PRO A 267 -21.92 3.48 -7.58
CA PRO A 267 -23.24 3.18 -7.04
C PRO A 267 -23.27 1.81 -6.35
N PRO A 268 -24.28 1.56 -5.51
CA PRO A 268 -24.47 0.26 -4.89
C PRO A 268 -24.74 -0.82 -5.96
N PHE A 269 -23.90 -1.88 -5.99
CA PHE A 269 -24.00 -2.94 -7.00
C PHE A 269 -25.28 -3.74 -6.86
N SER A 270 -25.97 -3.91 -7.99
CA SER A 270 -27.19 -4.73 -8.12
C SER A 270 -28.29 -4.41 -7.09
N LYS A 271 -28.50 -3.11 -6.82
CA LYS A 271 -29.55 -2.62 -5.89
C LYS A 271 -30.91 -3.14 -6.37
N LYS A 272 -31.60 -3.87 -5.49
CA LYS A 272 -32.96 -4.34 -5.70
C LYS A 272 -33.96 -3.29 -5.24
N ASN A 273 -35.17 -3.35 -5.79
CA ASN A 273 -36.29 -2.45 -5.39
C ASN A 273 -35.84 -0.98 -5.40
N TRP A 274 -35.16 -0.58 -6.46
CA TRP A 274 -34.58 0.74 -6.62
C TRP A 274 -35.59 1.80 -7.07
N LEU A 275 -36.77 1.39 -7.59
CA LEU A 275 -37.84 2.24 -8.06
C LEU A 275 -39.06 2.06 -7.16
N ASP A 276 -39.71 3.16 -6.77
CA ASP A 276 -40.97 3.13 -6.03
C ASP A 276 -42.11 2.64 -6.93
N THR A 277 -43.05 1.88 -6.34
CA THR A 277 -44.18 1.31 -7.07
C THR A 277 -45.07 2.42 -7.67
N GLY A 278 -45.33 2.35 -8.96
CA GLY A 278 -46.14 3.33 -9.70
C GLY A 278 -45.36 4.43 -10.41
N SER A 279 -44.04 4.44 -10.31
CA SER A 279 -43.15 5.45 -10.93
C SER A 279 -42.49 4.97 -12.22
N GLU A 280 -43.24 4.25 -13.08
CA GLU A 280 -42.71 3.73 -14.35
C GLU A 280 -42.40 4.83 -15.38
N SER A 281 -43.02 6.00 -15.27
CA SER A 281 -42.68 7.18 -16.05
C SER A 281 -41.71 8.07 -15.29
N ASP A 282 -40.56 8.29 -15.84
CA ASP A 282 -39.53 9.14 -15.22
C ASP A 282 -39.72 10.60 -15.56
N GLU A 283 -40.04 11.43 -14.57
CA GLU A 283 -40.22 12.88 -14.71
C GLU A 283 -38.98 13.57 -15.30
N TYR A 284 -37.81 12.99 -15.07
CA TYR A 284 -36.52 13.55 -15.47
C TYR A 284 -36.01 13.02 -16.80
N HIS A 285 -36.81 12.21 -17.52
CA HIS A 285 -36.48 11.63 -18.82
C HIS A 285 -35.19 10.84 -18.88
N ARG A 286 -34.76 10.20 -17.77
CA ARG A 286 -33.56 9.35 -17.69
C ARG A 286 -33.73 8.06 -18.47
N TRP A 287 -34.96 7.51 -18.49
CA TRP A 287 -35.33 6.32 -19.23
C TRP A 287 -36.76 6.47 -19.80
N SER A 288 -37.06 5.75 -20.86
CA SER A 288 -38.40 5.59 -21.39
C SER A 288 -39.01 4.28 -20.89
N ALA A 289 -40.31 4.10 -21.06
CA ALA A 289 -40.98 2.84 -20.70
C ALA A 289 -40.39 1.61 -21.40
N SER A 290 -39.87 1.77 -22.65
CA SER A 290 -39.18 0.68 -23.39
C SER A 290 -37.73 0.43 -22.95
N LEU A 291 -37.14 1.34 -22.20
CA LEU A 291 -35.76 1.26 -21.70
C LEU A 291 -35.69 1.34 -20.17
N LEU A 292 -36.73 0.82 -19.50
CA LEU A 292 -36.80 0.79 -18.05
C LEU A 292 -35.80 -0.26 -17.50
N PRO A 293 -34.86 0.12 -16.63
CA PRO A 293 -33.95 -0.85 -16.01
C PRO A 293 -34.69 -1.89 -15.17
N PRO A 294 -34.18 -3.13 -15.07
CA PRO A 294 -34.84 -4.19 -14.33
C PRO A 294 -35.04 -3.83 -12.85
N TYR A 295 -36.22 -4.02 -12.29
CA TYR A 295 -36.55 -3.74 -10.91
C TYR A 295 -35.63 -4.45 -9.87
N LYS A 296 -35.13 -5.62 -10.25
CA LYS A 296 -34.22 -6.42 -9.41
C LYS A 296 -32.75 -6.01 -9.52
N CYS A 297 -32.41 -5.05 -10.41
CA CYS A 297 -31.04 -4.65 -10.68
C CYS A 297 -30.97 -3.20 -11.17
N GLY A 298 -30.61 -2.27 -10.27
CA GLY A 298 -30.59 -0.83 -10.54
C GLY A 298 -29.29 -0.33 -11.19
N ASP A 299 -28.38 -1.20 -11.61
CA ASP A 299 -27.06 -0.80 -12.13
C ASP A 299 -27.19 0.20 -13.28
N PHE A 300 -28.04 -0.07 -14.27
CA PHE A 300 -28.30 0.86 -15.37
C PHE A 300 -29.12 2.08 -14.97
N ALA A 301 -29.93 2.03 -13.92
CA ALA A 301 -30.65 3.21 -13.46
C ALA A 301 -29.69 4.31 -12.99
N PHE A 302 -28.65 3.94 -12.25
CA PHE A 302 -27.59 4.87 -11.84
C PHE A 302 -26.77 5.37 -13.04
N LEU A 303 -26.43 4.50 -13.99
CA LEU A 303 -25.68 4.92 -15.18
C LEU A 303 -26.50 5.90 -16.04
N LEU A 304 -27.81 5.65 -16.23
CA LEU A 304 -28.68 6.53 -16.98
C LEU A 304 -28.89 7.87 -16.25
N HIS A 305 -28.99 7.86 -14.91
CA HIS A 305 -29.03 9.09 -14.13
C HIS A 305 -27.74 9.90 -14.29
N LEU A 306 -26.59 9.23 -14.23
CA LEU A 306 -25.30 9.90 -14.43
C LEU A 306 -25.22 10.52 -15.84
N ILE A 307 -25.62 9.80 -16.89
CA ILE A 307 -25.63 10.29 -18.27
C ILE A 307 -26.59 11.49 -18.41
N ALA A 308 -27.78 11.44 -17.81
CA ALA A 308 -28.76 12.55 -17.84
C ALA A 308 -28.25 13.78 -17.10
N SER A 309 -27.44 13.60 -16.05
CA SER A 309 -26.84 14.67 -15.28
C SER A 309 -25.58 15.28 -15.90
N MET A 310 -25.15 14.82 -17.07
CA MET A 310 -23.98 15.35 -17.79
C MET A 310 -24.42 16.44 -18.80
N LYS A 311 -23.64 17.54 -18.90
CA LYS A 311 -23.83 18.56 -19.96
C LYS A 311 -23.83 17.90 -21.34
N GLU A 312 -24.73 18.31 -22.22
CA GLU A 312 -25.03 17.57 -23.45
C GLU A 312 -23.83 17.48 -24.41
N ASN A 313 -23.08 18.56 -24.60
CA ASN A 313 -22.00 18.61 -25.61
C ASN A 313 -20.59 18.55 -25.03
N THR A 314 -20.43 18.63 -23.73
CA THR A 314 -19.11 18.73 -23.08
C THR A 314 -18.97 17.84 -21.87
N GLY A 315 -20.08 17.27 -21.39
CA GLY A 315 -20.10 16.47 -20.18
C GLY A 315 -19.36 15.15 -20.36
N ARG A 316 -18.55 14.81 -19.37
CA ARG A 316 -17.85 13.53 -19.30
C ARG A 316 -18.01 12.90 -17.92
N GLY A 317 -17.85 11.59 -17.84
CA GLY A 317 -18.01 10.91 -16.54
C GLY A 317 -17.49 9.50 -16.55
N ALA A 318 -17.38 8.94 -15.35
CA ALA A 318 -16.98 7.56 -15.13
C ALA A 318 -17.87 6.91 -14.06
N CYS A 319 -18.32 5.70 -14.34
CA CYS A 319 -19.15 4.92 -13.43
C CYS A 319 -18.55 3.54 -13.19
N ILE A 320 -18.43 3.16 -11.93
CA ILE A 320 -18.00 1.80 -11.54
C ILE A 320 -19.22 0.91 -11.48
N LEU A 321 -19.21 -0.18 -12.23
CA LEU A 321 -20.32 -1.12 -12.29
C LEU A 321 -19.80 -2.58 -12.30
N PRO A 322 -20.62 -3.56 -11.88
CA PRO A 322 -20.24 -4.96 -11.98
C PRO A 322 -20.13 -5.40 -13.45
N HIS A 323 -19.19 -6.28 -13.79
CA HIS A 323 -18.98 -6.77 -15.17
C HIS A 323 -20.24 -7.27 -15.85
N GLY A 324 -21.24 -7.72 -15.09
CA GLY A 324 -22.50 -8.20 -15.63
C GLY A 324 -23.19 -7.22 -16.56
N VAL A 325 -23.08 -5.91 -16.31
CA VAL A 325 -23.71 -4.87 -17.18
C VAL A 325 -23.21 -4.93 -18.62
N LEU A 326 -22.02 -5.47 -18.84
CA LEU A 326 -21.41 -5.56 -20.16
C LEU A 326 -22.07 -6.61 -21.07
N PHE A 327 -22.77 -7.63 -20.49
CA PHE A 327 -23.26 -8.76 -21.27
C PHE A 327 -24.62 -9.33 -20.87
N ARG A 328 -25.23 -8.90 -19.73
CA ARG A 328 -26.58 -9.38 -19.36
C ARG A 328 -27.59 -9.07 -20.45
N GLY A 329 -28.59 -9.97 -20.64
CA GLY A 329 -29.62 -9.88 -21.62
C GLY A 329 -30.87 -9.09 -21.18
N ASN A 330 -31.96 -9.25 -21.91
CA ASN A 330 -33.26 -8.62 -21.66
C ASN A 330 -33.19 -7.06 -21.63
N ALA A 331 -33.89 -6.41 -20.74
CA ALA A 331 -33.93 -4.94 -20.64
C ALA A 331 -32.50 -4.31 -20.54
N GLU A 332 -31.55 -4.95 -19.89
CA GLU A 332 -30.17 -4.45 -19.83
C GLU A 332 -29.47 -4.48 -21.19
N TYR A 333 -29.81 -5.45 -22.05
CA TYR A 333 -29.35 -5.49 -23.44
C TYR A 333 -29.87 -4.28 -24.23
N ASP A 334 -31.17 -3.99 -24.15
CA ASP A 334 -31.78 -2.90 -24.90
C ASP A 334 -31.21 -1.55 -24.47
N ILE A 335 -31.03 -1.31 -23.18
CA ILE A 335 -30.42 -0.10 -22.65
C ILE A 335 -28.96 0.01 -23.11
N ARG A 336 -28.19 -1.05 -23.02
CA ARG A 336 -26.78 -1.07 -23.45
C ARG A 336 -26.66 -0.77 -24.93
N LYS A 337 -27.49 -1.38 -25.75
CA LYS A 337 -27.59 -1.13 -27.19
C LYS A 337 -27.90 0.34 -27.49
N ASP A 338 -28.83 0.96 -26.78
CA ASP A 338 -29.18 2.38 -26.92
C ASP A 338 -27.99 3.29 -26.58
N ILE A 339 -27.34 3.05 -25.46
CA ILE A 339 -26.17 3.85 -25.02
C ILE A 339 -25.02 3.73 -26.04
N VAL A 340 -24.75 2.52 -26.55
CA VAL A 340 -23.75 2.28 -27.59
C VAL A 340 -24.08 3.00 -28.89
N LYS A 341 -25.35 2.89 -29.35
CA LYS A 341 -25.80 3.59 -30.58
C LYS A 341 -25.71 5.12 -30.46
N LYS A 342 -25.91 5.68 -29.27
CA LYS A 342 -25.72 7.09 -28.97
C LYS A 342 -24.23 7.47 -28.88
N LYS A 343 -23.32 6.51 -29.00
CA LYS A 343 -21.88 6.67 -28.94
C LYS A 343 -21.38 7.35 -27.66
N TYR A 344 -22.10 7.16 -26.53
CA TYR A 344 -21.74 7.79 -25.26
C TYR A 344 -20.53 7.13 -24.62
N ILE A 345 -20.34 5.80 -24.78
CA ILE A 345 -19.24 5.08 -24.17
C ILE A 345 -17.95 5.39 -24.94
N LYS A 346 -16.99 6.01 -24.26
CA LYS A 346 -15.64 6.28 -24.80
C LYS A 346 -14.72 5.10 -24.54
N GLY A 347 -14.83 4.48 -23.37
CA GLY A 347 -13.99 3.33 -23.02
C GLY A 347 -14.52 2.53 -21.85
N ILE A 348 -13.89 1.36 -21.66
CA ILE A 348 -14.21 0.42 -20.59
C ILE A 348 -12.89 -0.11 -20.02
N ILE A 349 -12.74 -0.04 -18.69
CA ILE A 349 -11.58 -0.58 -17.99
C ILE A 349 -12.06 -1.68 -17.06
N GLY A 350 -11.68 -2.93 -17.34
CA GLY A 350 -11.92 -4.09 -16.47
C GLY A 350 -10.94 -4.11 -15.30
N LEU A 351 -11.46 -4.19 -14.10
CA LEU A 351 -10.69 -4.17 -12.86
C LEU A 351 -10.51 -5.59 -12.30
N PRO A 352 -9.47 -5.82 -11.47
CA PRO A 352 -9.33 -7.05 -10.72
C PRO A 352 -10.55 -7.35 -9.83
N SER A 353 -10.83 -8.64 -9.62
CA SER A 353 -11.81 -9.06 -8.64
C SER A 353 -11.38 -8.69 -7.21
N ASN A 354 -12.32 -8.68 -6.28
CA ASN A 354 -12.05 -8.52 -4.85
C ASN A 354 -11.34 -7.21 -4.44
N LEU A 355 -11.47 -6.13 -5.23
CA LEU A 355 -10.96 -4.79 -4.88
C LEU A 355 -11.86 -4.08 -3.87
N PHE A 356 -13.19 -4.18 -4.04
CA PHE A 356 -14.15 -3.40 -3.27
C PHE A 356 -14.48 -4.06 -1.93
N PHE A 357 -14.65 -3.25 -0.88
CA PHE A 357 -15.05 -3.73 0.43
C PHE A 357 -16.47 -4.32 0.37
N GLY A 358 -16.73 -5.41 1.11
CA GLY A 358 -18.03 -6.08 1.18
C GLY A 358 -18.41 -6.94 -0.04
N THR A 359 -17.62 -6.97 -1.11
CA THR A 359 -17.90 -7.81 -2.29
C THR A 359 -16.62 -8.38 -2.91
N GLY A 360 -16.72 -9.59 -3.50
CA GLY A 360 -15.66 -10.17 -4.34
C GLY A 360 -15.91 -10.03 -5.83
N ILE A 361 -17.00 -9.36 -6.22
CA ILE A 361 -17.45 -9.29 -7.62
C ILE A 361 -16.47 -8.45 -8.44
N PRO A 362 -16.03 -8.92 -9.62
CA PRO A 362 -15.25 -8.11 -10.54
C PRO A 362 -16.09 -6.94 -11.07
N ALA A 363 -15.48 -5.75 -11.09
CA ALA A 363 -16.09 -4.52 -11.57
C ALA A 363 -15.35 -3.95 -12.77
N CYS A 364 -16.00 -3.06 -13.49
CA CYS A 364 -15.40 -2.27 -14.55
C CYS A 364 -15.71 -0.77 -14.35
N ILE A 365 -14.85 0.07 -14.91
CA ILE A 365 -15.11 1.50 -15.06
C ILE A 365 -15.66 1.71 -16.47
N ILE A 366 -16.85 2.26 -16.59
CA ILE A 366 -17.43 2.71 -17.86
C ILE A 366 -17.20 4.21 -17.97
N ILE A 367 -16.46 4.61 -19.00
CA ILE A 367 -16.13 6.01 -19.24
C ILE A 367 -17.08 6.55 -20.30
N ILE A 368 -17.85 7.54 -19.92
CA ILE A 368 -18.83 8.23 -20.75
C ILE A 368 -18.26 9.60 -21.15
N ASP A 369 -18.39 9.94 -22.42
CA ASP A 369 -17.98 11.25 -22.93
C ASP A 369 -18.96 11.69 -24.02
N LYS A 370 -19.69 12.78 -23.80
CA LYS A 370 -20.63 13.34 -24.75
C LYS A 370 -19.95 14.29 -25.77
N ALA A 371 -18.73 14.72 -25.45
CA ALA A 371 -17.96 15.52 -26.41
C ALA A 371 -17.51 14.65 -27.60
N GLU A 372 -17.52 15.24 -28.78
CA GLU A 372 -17.01 14.63 -30.02
C GLU A 372 -17.57 13.23 -30.31
N ARG A 373 -18.72 12.87 -29.74
CA ARG A 373 -19.32 11.53 -29.85
C ARG A 373 -19.57 11.12 -31.29
N GLU A 374 -19.94 12.07 -32.16
CA GLU A 374 -20.27 11.79 -33.57
C GLU A 374 -19.05 11.36 -34.39
N SER A 375 -17.87 11.87 -34.08
CA SER A 375 -16.60 11.51 -34.74
C SER A 375 -15.98 10.21 -34.19
N ARG A 376 -16.49 9.70 -33.07
CA ARG A 376 -15.93 8.50 -32.42
C ARG A 376 -16.23 7.24 -33.22
N GLU A 377 -15.20 6.44 -33.52
CA GLU A 377 -15.27 5.27 -34.36
C GLU A 377 -15.46 3.95 -33.59
N GLY A 378 -15.32 3.95 -32.26
CA GLY A 378 -15.40 2.74 -31.44
C GLY A 378 -15.23 3.02 -29.94
N ILE A 379 -14.95 1.96 -29.18
CA ILE A 379 -14.72 1.96 -27.75
C ILE A 379 -13.29 1.50 -27.48
N PHE A 380 -12.53 2.22 -26.65
CA PHE A 380 -11.25 1.75 -26.16
C PHE A 380 -11.44 0.87 -24.93
N MET A 381 -10.89 -0.34 -24.95
CA MET A 381 -11.08 -1.34 -23.92
C MET A 381 -9.75 -1.71 -23.28
N ILE A 382 -9.68 -1.69 -21.95
CA ILE A 382 -8.50 -2.12 -21.15
C ILE A 382 -8.94 -3.24 -20.23
N ASN A 383 -8.22 -4.35 -20.22
CA ASN A 383 -8.45 -5.48 -19.33
C ASN A 383 -7.34 -5.56 -18.27
N ALA A 384 -7.49 -4.83 -17.17
CA ALA A 384 -6.52 -4.74 -16.08
C ALA A 384 -6.75 -5.81 -14.97
N LYS A 385 -7.51 -6.87 -15.25
CA LYS A 385 -7.94 -7.86 -14.25
C LYS A 385 -6.81 -8.56 -13.49
N ASP A 386 -5.61 -8.65 -14.09
CA ASP A 386 -4.46 -9.38 -13.56
C ASP A 386 -3.43 -8.47 -12.86
N GLY A 387 -3.63 -7.13 -12.91
CA GLY A 387 -2.76 -6.13 -12.29
C GLY A 387 -3.14 -5.83 -10.84
N PHE A 388 -2.66 -6.62 -9.87
CA PHE A 388 -2.93 -6.39 -8.46
C PHE A 388 -1.90 -7.06 -7.53
N ILE A 389 -1.96 -6.70 -6.25
CA ILE A 389 -1.31 -7.41 -5.14
C ILE A 389 -2.36 -7.77 -4.10
N LYS A 390 -2.17 -8.86 -3.38
CA LYS A 390 -3.00 -9.20 -2.21
C LYS A 390 -2.65 -8.28 -1.04
N ASP A 391 -3.67 -7.63 -0.45
CA ASP A 391 -3.59 -6.79 0.74
C ASP A 391 -4.58 -7.36 1.78
N GLY A 392 -4.11 -8.27 2.61
CA GLY A 392 -4.94 -9.05 3.52
C GLY A 392 -5.96 -9.91 2.75
N ALA A 393 -7.25 -9.73 3.06
CA ALA A 393 -8.35 -10.44 2.43
C ALA A 393 -8.79 -9.82 1.08
N LYS A 394 -8.21 -8.71 0.67
CA LYS A 394 -8.57 -7.95 -0.54
C LYS A 394 -7.43 -7.89 -1.55
N ASN A 395 -7.76 -7.58 -2.79
CA ASN A 395 -6.79 -7.18 -3.80
C ASN A 395 -6.64 -5.65 -3.78
N ARG A 396 -5.48 -5.16 -4.19
CA ARG A 396 -5.17 -3.73 -4.30
C ARG A 396 -4.36 -3.48 -5.57
N LEU A 397 -4.68 -2.41 -6.31
CA LEU A 397 -3.85 -1.95 -7.41
C LEU A 397 -2.53 -1.39 -6.87
N ARG A 398 -1.41 -1.77 -7.50
CA ARG A 398 -0.10 -1.20 -7.22
C ARG A 398 0.07 0.11 -7.98
N GLU A 399 1.04 0.91 -7.64
CA GLU A 399 1.35 2.14 -8.36
C GLU A 399 1.65 1.88 -9.84
N GLN A 400 2.35 0.78 -10.15
CA GLN A 400 2.60 0.34 -11.53
C GLN A 400 1.31 0.02 -12.30
N ASP A 401 0.33 -0.58 -11.63
CA ASP A 401 -0.94 -0.97 -12.27
C ASP A 401 -1.77 0.27 -12.62
N ILE A 402 -1.82 1.24 -11.69
CA ILE A 402 -2.49 2.54 -11.92
C ILE A 402 -1.81 3.27 -13.08
N LYS A 403 -0.48 3.36 -13.06
CA LYS A 403 0.30 4.06 -14.09
C LYS A 403 0.12 3.40 -15.46
N LEU A 404 0.20 2.07 -15.53
CA LEU A 404 -0.01 1.34 -16.78
C LEU A 404 -1.42 1.56 -17.36
N ILE A 405 -2.47 1.52 -16.52
CA ILE A 405 -3.84 1.79 -16.97
C ILE A 405 -3.93 3.22 -17.54
N VAL A 406 -3.41 4.21 -16.82
CA VAL A 406 -3.48 5.62 -17.22
C VAL A 406 -2.67 5.90 -18.49
N ASP A 407 -1.44 5.39 -18.59
CA ASP A 407 -0.61 5.56 -19.77
C ASP A 407 -1.22 4.89 -21.00
N THR A 408 -1.75 3.68 -20.85
CA THR A 408 -2.46 2.96 -21.92
C THR A 408 -3.70 3.74 -22.36
N TRP A 409 -4.47 4.30 -21.42
CA TRP A 409 -5.62 5.14 -21.73
C TRP A 409 -5.23 6.41 -22.47
N ASN A 410 -4.18 7.09 -22.05
CA ASN A 410 -3.75 8.35 -22.64
C ASN A 410 -3.18 8.18 -24.07
N ASN A 411 -2.49 7.06 -24.31
CA ASN A 411 -1.83 6.80 -25.59
C ASN A 411 -2.72 6.07 -26.61
N TRP A 412 -3.83 5.43 -26.16
CA TRP A 412 -4.76 4.64 -27.01
C TRP A 412 -4.06 3.56 -27.83
N ASN A 413 -2.99 2.97 -27.30
CA ASN A 413 -2.24 1.93 -27.96
C ASN A 413 -2.88 0.56 -27.73
N ASP A 414 -3.06 -0.21 -28.83
CA ASP A 414 -3.39 -1.61 -28.73
C ASP A 414 -2.22 -2.38 -28.12
N ILE A 415 -2.47 -3.04 -27.00
CA ILE A 415 -1.48 -3.87 -26.30
C ILE A 415 -2.04 -5.31 -26.28
N PRO A 416 -1.33 -6.29 -26.85
CA PRO A 416 -1.76 -7.68 -26.85
C PRO A 416 -2.17 -8.15 -25.46
N ASN A 417 -3.31 -8.81 -25.35
CA ASN A 417 -3.89 -9.37 -24.12
C ASN A 417 -4.25 -8.34 -23.02
N TYR A 418 -4.04 -7.05 -23.27
CA TYR A 418 -4.26 -5.99 -22.25
C TYR A 418 -5.20 -4.89 -22.71
N ALA A 419 -5.01 -4.30 -23.90
CA ALA A 419 -5.82 -3.17 -24.37
C ALA A 419 -6.08 -3.24 -25.87
N ARG A 420 -7.27 -2.79 -26.30
CA ARG A 420 -7.65 -2.78 -27.72
C ARG A 420 -8.69 -1.71 -28.02
N PHE A 421 -8.51 -1.04 -29.17
CA PHE A 421 -9.57 -0.22 -29.76
C PHE A 421 -10.56 -1.07 -30.57
N VAL A 422 -11.83 -1.08 -30.18
CA VAL A 422 -12.87 -1.90 -30.78
C VAL A 422 -13.85 -1.03 -31.57
N LYS A 423 -13.93 -1.25 -32.88
CA LYS A 423 -14.78 -0.49 -33.79
C LYS A 423 -16.27 -0.80 -33.58
N TRP A 424 -17.16 0.17 -33.86
CA TRP A 424 -18.60 0.00 -33.74
C TRP A 424 -19.14 -1.22 -34.52
N ALA A 425 -18.65 -1.44 -35.73
CA ALA A 425 -19.05 -2.58 -36.57
C ALA A 425 -18.77 -3.94 -35.91
N GLU A 426 -17.67 -4.06 -35.18
CA GLU A 426 -17.33 -5.28 -34.44
C GLU A 426 -18.24 -5.45 -33.22
N ILE A 427 -18.57 -4.38 -32.51
CA ILE A 427 -19.49 -4.40 -31.37
C ILE A 427 -20.90 -4.78 -31.83
N GLU A 428 -21.36 -4.24 -32.95
CA GLU A 428 -22.64 -4.61 -33.55
C GLU A 428 -22.67 -6.07 -33.98
N LYS A 429 -21.62 -6.57 -34.63
CA LYS A 429 -21.47 -7.99 -34.99
C LYS A 429 -21.52 -8.91 -33.78
N ASN A 430 -21.03 -8.44 -32.62
CA ASN A 430 -21.08 -9.15 -31.34
C ASN A 430 -22.36 -8.87 -30.54
N ASP A 431 -23.41 -8.39 -31.20
CA ASP A 431 -24.74 -8.14 -30.61
C ASP A 431 -24.67 -7.23 -29.38
N TYR A 432 -23.89 -6.14 -29.49
CA TYR A 432 -23.67 -5.14 -28.41
C TYR A 432 -23.22 -5.72 -27.08
N ASN A 433 -22.63 -6.91 -27.10
CA ASN A 433 -21.98 -7.51 -25.95
C ASN A 433 -20.61 -6.86 -25.77
N LEU A 434 -20.39 -6.23 -24.62
CA LEU A 434 -19.18 -5.47 -24.30
C LEU A 434 -18.23 -6.24 -23.38
N ASN A 435 -18.42 -7.56 -23.20
CA ASN A 435 -17.53 -8.35 -22.37
C ASN A 435 -16.10 -8.32 -22.94
N LEU A 436 -15.18 -7.81 -22.13
CA LEU A 436 -13.79 -7.59 -22.52
C LEU A 436 -13.09 -8.84 -23.07
N SER A 437 -13.38 -10.01 -22.53
CA SER A 437 -12.79 -11.29 -22.99
C SER A 437 -13.17 -11.68 -24.43
N ARG A 438 -14.18 -11.03 -25.01
CA ARG A 438 -14.53 -11.22 -26.43
C ARG A 438 -13.62 -10.47 -27.38
N TYR A 439 -13.02 -9.38 -26.92
CA TYR A 439 -12.24 -8.44 -27.73
C TYR A 439 -10.75 -8.48 -27.40
N ILE A 440 -10.43 -8.81 -26.15
CA ILE A 440 -9.07 -8.90 -25.66
C ILE A 440 -8.89 -10.36 -25.21
N THR A 441 -8.15 -11.10 -26.02
CA THR A 441 -7.85 -12.51 -25.71
C THR A 441 -7.02 -12.58 -24.44
N PRO A 442 -7.42 -13.33 -23.42
CA PRO A 442 -6.55 -13.57 -22.27
C PRO A 442 -5.22 -14.17 -22.73
N LEU A 443 -4.14 -13.91 -21.99
CA LEU A 443 -2.93 -14.73 -22.14
C LEU A 443 -3.37 -16.18 -21.98
N ASP A 444 -3.05 -16.98 -23.00
CA ASP A 444 -3.33 -18.41 -22.96
C ASP A 444 -2.43 -19.00 -21.86
N THR A 445 -3.01 -19.17 -20.68
CA THR A 445 -2.30 -19.77 -19.54
C THR A 445 -2.34 -21.28 -19.57
N GLU A 446 -3.04 -21.86 -20.57
CA GLU A 446 -3.02 -23.28 -20.80
C GLU A 446 -1.65 -23.66 -21.36
N ILE A 447 -0.91 -24.41 -20.57
CA ILE A 447 0.34 -25.02 -21.00
C ILE A 447 -0.01 -26.15 -21.95
N LEU A 448 0.15 -25.89 -23.24
CA LEU A 448 0.01 -26.93 -24.25
C LEU A 448 1.09 -27.96 -24.04
N GLN A 449 0.68 -29.23 -23.87
CA GLN A 449 1.59 -30.36 -23.71
C GLN A 449 1.88 -30.97 -25.09
N ASP A 450 3.16 -31.11 -25.44
CA ASP A 450 3.55 -31.79 -26.66
C ASP A 450 3.59 -33.31 -26.41
N ILE A 451 2.56 -34.01 -26.93
CA ILE A 451 2.39 -35.46 -26.73
C ILE A 451 3.56 -36.24 -27.34
N HIS A 452 4.11 -35.79 -28.47
CA HIS A 452 5.21 -36.49 -29.14
C HIS A 452 6.49 -36.41 -28.30
N ALA A 453 6.77 -35.24 -27.70
CA ALA A 453 7.89 -35.07 -26.77
C ALA A 453 7.74 -36.00 -25.57
N HIS A 454 6.55 -36.05 -24.96
CA HIS A 454 6.29 -36.89 -23.79
C HIS A 454 6.39 -38.39 -24.04
N ILE A 455 6.11 -38.85 -25.25
CA ILE A 455 6.15 -40.30 -25.58
C ILE A 455 7.53 -40.69 -26.08
N ASN A 456 8.18 -39.88 -26.92
CA ASN A 456 9.27 -40.31 -27.78
C ASN A 456 10.61 -39.60 -27.57
N LEU A 457 10.61 -38.42 -26.91
CA LEU A 457 11.77 -37.54 -26.94
C LEU A 457 12.22 -37.16 -25.52
N ARG A 458 12.95 -38.02 -24.86
CA ARG A 458 13.50 -37.74 -23.51
C ARG A 458 14.34 -36.48 -23.49
N GLY A 459 13.93 -35.51 -22.68
CA GLY A 459 14.54 -34.18 -22.63
C GLY A 459 14.38 -33.36 -23.91
N GLY A 460 13.47 -33.73 -24.81
CA GLY A 460 13.18 -32.99 -26.04
C GLY A 460 12.22 -31.84 -25.79
N LEU A 461 12.71 -30.60 -25.94
CA LEU A 461 11.96 -29.38 -25.71
C LEU A 461 11.36 -28.87 -27.00
N PRO A 462 10.03 -28.72 -27.09
CA PRO A 462 9.37 -28.24 -28.31
C PRO A 462 9.80 -26.80 -28.66
N GLU A 463 10.03 -26.55 -29.92
CA GLU A 463 10.39 -25.21 -30.44
C GLU A 463 9.33 -24.16 -30.10
N HIS A 464 8.05 -24.53 -30.15
CA HIS A 464 6.96 -23.65 -29.75
C HIS A 464 7.09 -23.12 -28.32
N ASP A 465 7.44 -23.98 -27.36
CA ASP A 465 7.60 -23.58 -25.96
C ASP A 465 8.80 -22.65 -25.76
N ILE A 466 9.90 -22.88 -26.51
CA ILE A 466 11.07 -22.00 -26.51
C ILE A 466 10.74 -20.65 -27.16
N GLN A 467 9.89 -20.65 -28.20
CA GLN A 467 9.45 -19.41 -28.86
C GLN A 467 8.57 -18.54 -27.96
N GLN A 468 7.85 -19.08 -26.99
CA GLN A 468 7.12 -18.27 -26.00
C GLN A 468 8.04 -17.35 -25.18
N MET A 469 9.31 -17.68 -25.06
CA MET A 469 10.35 -16.88 -24.40
C MET A 469 11.09 -15.94 -25.35
N THR A 470 10.56 -15.66 -26.55
CA THR A 470 11.17 -14.79 -27.58
C THR A 470 11.66 -13.43 -27.06
N PRO A 471 10.96 -12.74 -26.12
CA PRO A 471 11.50 -11.49 -25.59
C PRO A 471 12.88 -11.62 -24.94
N TYR A 472 13.17 -12.75 -24.29
CA TYR A 472 14.50 -13.00 -23.71
C TYR A 472 15.55 -13.22 -24.81
N TRP A 473 15.20 -13.96 -25.85
CA TRP A 473 16.10 -14.28 -26.96
C TRP A 473 16.37 -13.07 -27.85
N ALA A 474 15.39 -12.15 -27.96
CA ALA A 474 15.56 -10.91 -28.70
C ALA A 474 16.55 -9.97 -27.98
N ALA A 475 16.46 -9.89 -26.66
CA ALA A 475 17.37 -9.07 -25.86
C ALA A 475 18.74 -9.74 -25.64
N CYS A 476 18.78 -11.08 -25.50
CA CYS A 476 19.99 -11.86 -25.26
C CYS A 476 20.18 -12.98 -26.29
N PRO A 477 20.65 -12.66 -27.52
CA PRO A 477 20.72 -13.65 -28.61
C PRO A 477 21.71 -14.78 -28.39
N SER A 478 22.79 -14.58 -27.61
CA SER A 478 23.75 -15.64 -27.28
C SER A 478 23.15 -16.63 -26.27
N LEU A 479 22.31 -16.18 -25.37
CA LEU A 479 21.75 -16.97 -24.28
C LEU A 479 20.94 -18.17 -24.79
N LYS A 480 20.14 -18.00 -25.86
CA LYS A 480 19.42 -19.11 -26.47
C LYS A 480 20.38 -20.21 -26.93
N ARG A 481 21.50 -19.84 -27.56
CA ARG A 481 22.52 -20.81 -28.07
C ARG A 481 23.32 -21.44 -26.96
N SER A 482 23.57 -20.74 -25.88
CA SER A 482 24.27 -21.27 -24.69
C SER A 482 23.41 -22.31 -23.98
N LEU A 483 22.10 -22.11 -23.93
CA LEU A 483 21.17 -22.97 -23.21
C LEU A 483 20.65 -24.15 -24.03
N PHE A 484 20.49 -23.99 -25.35
CA PHE A 484 19.79 -24.99 -26.19
C PHE A 484 20.61 -25.32 -27.44
N SER A 485 20.54 -26.60 -27.84
CA SER A 485 21.02 -27.13 -29.12
C SER A 485 19.93 -27.88 -29.85
N ASP A 486 20.04 -27.96 -31.18
CA ASP A 486 19.11 -28.74 -32.00
C ASP A 486 19.15 -30.23 -31.60
N TYR A 487 18.01 -30.86 -31.42
CA TYR A 487 17.89 -32.28 -31.10
C TYR A 487 17.33 -33.07 -32.27
N THR A 488 16.17 -32.70 -32.72
CA THR A 488 15.51 -33.25 -33.92
C THR A 488 14.61 -32.13 -34.50
N PRO A 489 14.17 -32.22 -35.79
CA PRO A 489 13.37 -31.15 -36.38
C PRO A 489 12.21 -30.70 -35.50
N GLY A 490 12.20 -29.43 -35.07
CA GLY A 490 11.17 -28.84 -34.21
C GLY A 490 11.39 -29.06 -32.71
N TYR A 491 12.52 -29.66 -32.29
CA TYR A 491 12.85 -29.91 -30.89
C TYR A 491 14.29 -29.60 -30.56
N PHE A 492 14.51 -29.09 -29.35
CA PHE A 492 15.80 -28.73 -28.80
C PHE A 492 16.15 -29.56 -27.57
N LYS A 493 17.40 -29.57 -27.22
CA LYS A 493 17.90 -30.13 -25.95
C LYS A 493 18.57 -29.03 -25.13
N LEU A 494 18.46 -29.13 -23.80
CA LEU A 494 19.19 -28.31 -22.88
C LEU A 494 20.68 -28.70 -22.89
N ASN A 495 21.57 -27.70 -23.01
CA ASN A 495 23.03 -27.92 -23.09
C ASN A 495 23.71 -28.03 -21.71
N VAL A 496 23.02 -27.64 -20.66
CA VAL A 496 23.53 -27.58 -19.29
C VAL A 496 22.66 -28.40 -18.35
N ASP A 497 23.22 -28.84 -17.23
CA ASP A 497 22.40 -29.46 -16.17
C ASP A 497 21.40 -28.43 -15.63
N ILE A 498 20.21 -28.91 -15.21
CA ILE A 498 19.15 -28.04 -14.66
C ILE A 498 19.68 -27.18 -13.50
N ARG A 499 20.63 -27.73 -12.72
CA ARG A 499 21.24 -27.01 -11.58
C ARG A 499 22.16 -25.87 -12.01
N ASP A 500 22.68 -25.90 -13.23
CA ASP A 500 23.65 -24.95 -13.75
C ASP A 500 23.05 -23.87 -14.65
N ILE A 501 21.73 -23.91 -14.88
CA ILE A 501 21.00 -22.91 -15.70
C ILE A 501 21.27 -21.48 -15.20
N ALA A 502 21.16 -21.25 -13.89
CA ALA A 502 21.40 -19.91 -13.31
C ALA A 502 22.82 -19.41 -13.57
N GLN A 503 23.81 -20.31 -13.48
CA GLN A 503 25.20 -20.00 -13.75
C GLN A 503 25.43 -19.71 -15.25
N CYS A 504 24.81 -20.48 -16.13
CA CYS A 504 24.87 -20.25 -17.58
C CYS A 504 24.30 -18.88 -17.93
N ILE A 505 23.13 -18.48 -17.36
CA ILE A 505 22.51 -17.17 -17.60
C ILE A 505 23.45 -16.05 -17.11
N SER A 506 23.97 -16.17 -15.90
CA SER A 506 24.82 -15.12 -15.31
C SER A 506 26.18 -15.00 -16.00
N GLY A 507 26.64 -16.05 -16.69
CA GLY A 507 27.89 -16.07 -17.46
C GLY A 507 27.75 -15.75 -18.95
N ASP A 508 26.53 -15.58 -19.46
CA ASP A 508 26.30 -15.29 -20.87
C ASP A 508 26.66 -13.83 -21.22
N ASP A 509 27.47 -13.64 -22.27
CA ASP A 509 27.98 -12.33 -22.67
C ASP A 509 26.87 -11.33 -22.99
N SER A 510 25.79 -11.77 -23.66
CA SER A 510 24.67 -10.89 -24.00
C SER A 510 23.87 -10.50 -22.76
N PHE A 511 23.69 -11.39 -21.81
CA PHE A 511 23.03 -11.11 -20.53
C PHE A 511 23.86 -10.16 -19.66
N ILE A 512 25.19 -10.35 -19.62
CA ILE A 512 26.12 -9.45 -18.92
C ILE A 512 26.06 -8.05 -19.56
N ALA A 513 26.09 -7.96 -20.90
CA ALA A 513 25.98 -6.70 -21.60
C ALA A 513 24.67 -5.96 -21.32
N GLN A 514 23.52 -6.67 -21.32
CA GLN A 514 22.22 -6.10 -20.97
C GLN A 514 22.18 -5.62 -19.52
N THR A 515 22.76 -6.39 -18.61
CA THR A 515 22.86 -6.01 -17.18
C THR A 515 23.69 -4.73 -17.01
N ALA A 516 24.83 -4.63 -17.71
CA ALA A 516 25.70 -3.46 -17.67
C ALA A 516 24.98 -2.22 -18.25
N HIS A 517 24.32 -2.37 -19.40
CA HIS A 517 23.54 -1.30 -20.00
C HIS A 517 22.39 -0.82 -19.10
N TYR A 518 21.64 -1.74 -18.50
CA TYR A 518 20.59 -1.39 -17.55
C TYR A 518 21.14 -0.60 -16.34
N LYS A 519 22.29 -1.01 -15.78
CA LYS A 519 22.95 -0.28 -14.68
C LYS A 519 23.39 1.13 -15.09
N GLU A 520 23.85 1.29 -16.33
CA GLU A 520 24.20 2.59 -16.88
C GLU A 520 22.97 3.50 -16.98
N LEU A 521 21.84 2.99 -17.50
CA LEU A 521 20.57 3.73 -17.57
C LEU A 521 20.10 4.19 -16.19
N ILE A 522 20.16 3.32 -15.17
CA ILE A 522 19.77 3.66 -13.80
C ILE A 522 20.71 4.71 -13.19
N SER A 523 22.01 4.57 -13.39
CA SER A 523 22.99 5.55 -12.91
C SER A 523 22.77 6.91 -13.57
N HIS A 524 22.56 6.93 -14.89
CA HIS A 524 22.26 8.15 -15.61
C HIS A 524 20.96 8.83 -15.13
N TRP A 525 19.91 8.04 -14.87
CA TRP A 525 18.67 8.59 -14.33
C TRP A 525 18.87 9.20 -12.93
N LEU A 526 19.61 8.52 -12.05
CA LEU A 526 19.92 9.05 -10.72
C LEU A 526 20.69 10.38 -10.80
N ASP A 527 21.66 10.47 -11.72
CA ASP A 527 22.38 11.72 -11.97
C ASP A 527 21.45 12.83 -12.47
N THR A 528 20.52 12.49 -13.37
CA THR A 528 19.55 13.45 -13.94
C THR A 528 18.61 14.02 -12.88
N VAL A 529 18.11 13.19 -11.95
CA VAL A 529 17.16 13.63 -10.92
C VAL A 529 17.85 14.20 -9.68
N ARG A 530 19.17 14.01 -9.53
CA ARG A 530 19.93 14.42 -8.36
C ARG A 530 19.77 15.91 -8.04
N ASP A 531 19.84 16.78 -9.01
CA ASP A 531 19.70 18.23 -8.81
C ASP A 531 18.29 18.58 -8.32
N SER A 532 17.27 17.88 -8.80
CA SER A 532 15.90 18.02 -8.32
C SER A 532 15.72 17.47 -6.90
N MET A 533 16.42 16.38 -6.54
CA MET A 533 16.46 15.88 -5.15
C MET A 533 17.15 16.89 -4.22
N MET A 534 18.24 17.49 -4.68
CA MET A 534 18.95 18.56 -3.96
C MET A 534 18.14 19.86 -3.85
N ALA A 535 17.16 20.09 -4.72
CA ALA A 535 16.29 21.26 -4.67
C ALA A 535 15.17 21.14 -3.62
N VAL A 536 14.99 19.98 -2.99
CA VAL A 536 14.02 19.79 -1.89
C VAL A 536 14.42 20.70 -0.72
N ALA A 537 13.52 21.55 -0.29
CA ALA A 537 13.78 22.58 0.71
C ALA A 537 12.57 22.79 1.62
N LYS A 538 12.73 23.65 2.60
CA LYS A 538 11.62 24.09 3.46
C LYS A 538 10.49 24.67 2.62
N ASP A 539 9.25 24.40 3.02
CA ASP A 539 8.01 24.81 2.35
C ASP A 539 7.82 24.18 0.94
N CYS A 540 8.56 23.11 0.59
CA CYS A 540 8.28 22.37 -0.64
C CYS A 540 6.96 21.58 -0.53
N ALA A 541 6.36 21.26 -1.67
CA ALA A 541 5.16 20.43 -1.78
C ALA A 541 5.55 18.97 -2.14
N PRO A 542 5.64 18.05 -1.16
CA PRO A 542 6.16 16.69 -1.41
C PRO A 542 5.39 15.93 -2.49
N LYS A 543 4.07 16.09 -2.55
CA LYS A 543 3.22 15.39 -3.54
C LYS A 543 3.52 15.78 -5.00
N SER A 544 4.03 16.98 -5.26
CA SER A 544 4.34 17.45 -6.62
C SER A 544 5.70 16.97 -7.14
N ILE A 545 6.57 16.47 -6.26
CA ILE A 545 7.96 16.12 -6.58
C ILE A 545 8.05 14.76 -7.29
N ILE A 546 7.32 13.75 -6.81
CA ILE A 546 7.49 12.36 -7.25
C ILE A 546 6.99 12.09 -8.66
N GLY A 547 5.97 12.82 -9.12
CA GLY A 547 5.41 12.64 -10.46
C GLY A 547 6.46 12.81 -11.57
N PRO A 548 7.14 13.96 -11.66
CA PRO A 548 8.19 14.19 -12.63
C PRO A 548 9.35 13.18 -12.56
N TRP A 549 9.74 12.72 -11.37
CA TRP A 549 10.79 11.70 -11.23
C TRP A 549 10.33 10.35 -11.78
N GLY A 550 9.08 9.97 -11.52
CA GLY A 550 8.50 8.74 -12.04
C GLY A 550 8.38 8.75 -13.57
N ASP A 551 7.91 9.85 -14.15
CA ASP A 551 7.77 10.01 -15.60
C ASP A 551 9.15 9.99 -16.29
N SER A 552 10.15 10.64 -15.69
CA SER A 552 11.55 10.60 -16.17
C SER A 552 12.12 9.18 -16.13
N LEU A 553 11.84 8.41 -15.05
CA LEU A 553 12.29 7.02 -14.93
C LEU A 553 11.70 6.12 -16.02
N LEU A 554 10.39 6.23 -16.25
CA LEU A 554 9.70 5.49 -17.32
C LEU A 554 10.23 5.84 -18.72
N SER A 555 10.62 7.09 -18.93
CA SER A 555 11.21 7.54 -20.21
C SER A 555 12.64 7.04 -20.39
N THR A 556 13.38 6.83 -19.30
CA THR A 556 14.78 6.37 -19.35
C THR A 556 14.88 4.88 -19.68
N ILE A 557 13.91 4.06 -19.24
CA ILE A 557 13.91 2.61 -19.47
C ILE A 557 13.16 2.30 -20.77
N PRO A 558 13.82 1.73 -21.82
CA PRO A 558 13.16 1.37 -23.06
C PRO A 558 12.03 0.34 -22.87
N GLU A 559 11.00 0.42 -23.71
CA GLU A 559 9.85 -0.53 -23.67
C GLU A 559 10.27 -1.98 -23.95
N ASN A 560 11.28 -2.17 -24.76
CA ASN A 560 11.81 -3.49 -25.12
C ASN A 560 12.94 -3.97 -24.20
N SER A 561 13.15 -3.34 -23.07
CA SER A 561 14.10 -3.78 -22.04
C SER A 561 13.67 -5.13 -21.45
N LEU A 562 14.66 -5.93 -21.02
CA LEU A 562 14.40 -7.15 -20.23
C LEU A 562 13.67 -6.86 -18.92
N VAL A 563 13.94 -5.70 -18.33
CA VAL A 563 13.28 -5.24 -17.10
C VAL A 563 12.05 -4.44 -17.50
N ASN A 564 10.90 -4.83 -16.95
CA ASN A 564 9.68 -4.07 -17.14
C ASN A 564 9.79 -2.70 -16.47
N ARG A 565 9.67 -1.63 -17.24
CA ARG A 565 9.78 -0.24 -16.74
C ARG A 565 8.77 0.09 -15.64
N TYR A 566 7.57 -0.50 -15.68
CA TYR A 566 6.56 -0.29 -14.65
C TYR A 566 6.90 -0.98 -13.33
N ASP A 567 7.65 -2.09 -13.35
CA ASP A 567 8.16 -2.71 -12.13
C ASP A 567 9.20 -1.81 -11.44
N VAL A 568 10.09 -1.19 -12.24
CA VAL A 568 11.09 -0.24 -11.71
C VAL A 568 10.41 1.02 -11.17
N TYR A 569 9.39 1.52 -11.88
CA TYR A 569 8.53 2.60 -11.39
C TYR A 569 7.90 2.25 -10.04
N ASN A 570 7.41 1.02 -9.89
CA ASN A 570 6.82 0.59 -8.63
C ASN A 570 7.85 0.53 -7.48
N TYR A 571 9.11 0.20 -7.74
CA TYR A 571 10.17 0.28 -6.71
C TYR A 571 10.40 1.71 -6.26
N LEU A 572 10.45 2.66 -7.20
CA LEU A 572 10.54 4.09 -6.87
C LEU A 572 9.35 4.52 -6.00
N MET A 573 8.13 4.19 -6.42
CA MET A 573 6.92 4.59 -5.70
C MET A 573 6.80 3.96 -4.32
N ASN A 574 7.18 2.69 -4.16
CA ASN A 574 7.20 2.05 -2.86
C ASN A 574 8.24 2.71 -1.94
N TYR A 575 9.45 2.96 -2.42
CA TYR A 575 10.49 3.63 -1.64
C TYR A 575 10.09 5.07 -1.28
N TRP A 576 9.40 5.76 -2.20
CA TRP A 576 8.80 7.06 -1.92
C TRP A 576 7.80 6.98 -0.77
N LEU A 577 6.83 6.09 -0.85
CA LEU A 577 5.78 5.95 0.16
C LEU A 577 6.31 5.50 1.52
N ASP A 578 7.30 4.62 1.52
CA ASP A 578 7.85 4.02 2.75
C ASP A 578 8.90 4.91 3.43
N THR A 579 9.56 5.82 2.68
CA THR A 579 10.73 6.56 3.20
C THR A 579 10.78 8.01 2.73
N MET A 580 10.90 8.25 1.41
CA MET A 580 11.23 9.59 0.91
C MET A 580 10.13 10.61 1.16
N GLN A 581 8.87 10.20 1.16
CA GLN A 581 7.73 11.08 1.43
C GLN A 581 7.81 11.64 2.86
N ASP A 582 8.10 10.79 3.84
CA ASP A 582 8.28 11.22 5.24
C ASP A 582 9.50 12.13 5.38
N ASP A 583 10.62 11.83 4.69
CA ASP A 583 11.82 12.66 4.67
C ASP A 583 11.52 14.05 4.07
N CYS A 584 10.88 14.09 2.90
CA CYS A 584 10.49 15.35 2.25
C CYS A 584 9.51 16.16 3.12
N TYR A 585 8.59 15.49 3.81
CA TYR A 585 7.69 16.12 4.77
C TYR A 585 8.44 16.75 5.94
N MET A 586 9.42 16.06 6.53
CA MET A 586 10.25 16.59 7.59
C MET A 586 11.08 17.80 7.11
N VAL A 587 11.67 17.69 5.91
CA VAL A 587 12.46 18.80 5.32
C VAL A 587 11.57 20.00 5.00
N SER A 588 10.36 19.77 4.47
CA SER A 588 9.41 20.86 4.20
C SER A 588 9.04 21.66 5.46
N ASN A 589 8.92 20.99 6.61
CA ASN A 589 8.58 21.66 7.87
C ASN A 589 9.80 22.30 8.55
N ASP A 590 10.86 21.54 8.76
CA ASP A 590 11.98 21.91 9.64
C ASP A 590 13.25 22.30 8.86
N GLY A 591 13.29 22.06 7.54
CA GLY A 591 14.51 22.12 6.74
C GLY A 591 15.39 20.88 6.93
N TRP A 592 16.60 20.92 6.42
CA TRP A 592 17.59 19.83 6.51
C TRP A 592 18.20 19.77 7.92
N ILE A 593 17.44 19.24 8.88
CA ILE A 593 17.83 19.09 10.28
C ILE A 593 17.78 17.60 10.65
N ALA A 594 18.90 17.07 11.15
CA ALA A 594 19.03 15.69 11.61
C ALA A 594 19.28 15.67 13.13
N GLN A 595 18.34 15.13 13.89
CA GLN A 595 18.43 15.01 15.35
C GLN A 595 18.24 13.57 15.78
N PRO A 596 19.26 12.94 16.40
CA PRO A 596 19.12 11.59 16.92
C PRO A 596 18.36 11.59 18.25
N TYR A 597 17.60 10.51 18.46
CA TYR A 597 16.89 10.28 19.73
C TYR A 597 16.94 8.81 20.12
N THR A 598 16.69 8.55 21.42
CA THR A 598 16.54 7.18 21.93
C THR A 598 15.08 6.81 21.98
N PRO A 599 14.61 5.85 21.17
CA PRO A 599 13.22 5.38 21.23
C PRO A 599 12.85 4.88 22.63
N GLN A 600 11.81 5.44 23.21
CA GLN A 600 11.33 5.03 24.52
C GLN A 600 10.34 3.86 24.38
N PRO A 601 10.36 2.90 25.32
CA PRO A 601 9.42 1.80 25.27
C PRO A 601 7.99 2.31 25.54
N LYS A 602 7.02 1.76 24.80
CA LYS A 602 5.59 2.11 24.95
C LYS A 602 5.07 1.71 26.35
N GLU A 603 4.14 2.48 26.88
CA GLU A 603 3.42 2.16 28.11
C GLU A 603 2.72 0.80 27.99
N LYS A 604 2.85 -0.04 29.00
CA LYS A 604 2.18 -1.36 29.03
C LYS A 604 0.96 -1.31 29.92
N LYS A 605 -0.19 -1.66 29.37
CA LYS A 605 -1.43 -1.85 30.12
C LYS A 605 -1.40 -3.25 30.75
N LYS A 606 -1.44 -3.32 32.09
CA LYS A 606 -1.57 -4.59 32.81
C LYS A 606 -2.99 -5.16 32.67
N LYS A 607 -3.15 -6.45 32.94
CA LYS A 607 -4.47 -7.12 32.90
C LYS A 607 -5.50 -6.52 33.87
N ASP A 608 -5.06 -5.85 34.92
CA ASP A 608 -5.89 -5.15 35.91
C ASP A 608 -6.29 -3.72 35.50
N GLY A 609 -5.89 -3.28 34.27
CA GLY A 609 -6.20 -1.96 33.74
C GLY A 609 -5.22 -0.85 34.15
N THR A 610 -4.23 -1.14 35.01
CA THR A 610 -3.21 -0.16 35.42
C THR A 610 -2.19 0.04 34.31
N ILE A 611 -1.77 1.30 34.10
CA ILE A 611 -0.73 1.65 33.11
C ILE A 611 0.63 1.63 33.82
N GLU A 612 1.48 0.70 33.42
CA GLU A 612 2.86 0.66 33.86
C GLU A 612 3.70 1.59 32.99
N LYS A 613 4.21 2.69 33.57
CA LYS A 613 5.16 3.54 32.89
C LYS A 613 6.50 2.81 32.81
N PRO A 614 6.98 2.52 31.59
CA PRO A 614 8.27 1.84 31.45
C PRO A 614 9.41 2.72 31.98
N LYS A 615 10.49 2.07 32.41
CA LYS A 615 11.71 2.80 32.75
C LYS A 615 12.25 3.48 31.50
N VAL A 616 12.68 4.73 31.66
CA VAL A 616 13.33 5.48 30.60
C VAL A 616 14.55 4.71 30.09
N LYS A 617 14.57 4.40 28.79
CA LYS A 617 15.72 3.74 28.15
C LYS A 617 16.81 4.77 27.92
N VAL A 618 17.99 4.48 28.44
CA VAL A 618 19.21 5.29 28.18
C VAL A 618 20.03 4.55 27.12
N ALA A 619 20.47 5.23 26.09
CA ALA A 619 21.32 4.67 25.06
C ALA A 619 22.69 4.30 25.61
N THR A 620 23.16 3.11 25.28
CA THR A 620 24.49 2.58 25.64
C THR A 620 25.32 2.21 24.40
N THR A 621 24.67 2.03 23.28
CA THR A 621 25.26 1.72 21.97
C THR A 621 24.64 2.58 20.87
N ILE A 622 25.27 2.62 19.70
CA ILE A 622 24.71 3.29 18.52
C ILE A 622 23.39 2.66 18.05
N ASN A 623 23.14 1.39 18.37
CA ASN A 623 21.88 0.70 18.02
C ASN A 623 20.69 1.14 18.89
N ASP A 624 20.95 1.86 19.97
CA ASP A 624 19.91 2.39 20.86
C ASP A 624 19.39 3.76 20.41
N ILE A 625 19.99 4.35 19.39
CA ILE A 625 19.60 5.67 18.87
C ILE A 625 19.12 5.56 17.43
N VAL A 626 18.20 6.45 17.09
CA VAL A 626 17.60 6.56 15.76
C VAL A 626 17.61 8.02 15.33
N CYS A 627 17.86 8.27 14.08
CA CYS A 627 17.58 9.56 13.44
C CYS A 627 16.76 9.31 12.19
N ASP A 628 15.58 9.91 12.11
CA ASP A 628 14.62 9.62 11.06
C ASP A 628 15.09 10.09 9.68
N LEU A 629 15.57 11.35 9.59
CA LEU A 629 15.99 11.92 8.32
C LEU A 629 17.33 11.31 7.84
N LEU A 630 18.31 11.25 8.73
CA LEU A 630 19.66 10.76 8.40
C LEU A 630 20.02 9.57 9.31
N PRO A 631 19.90 8.33 8.85
CA PRO A 631 20.18 7.13 9.64
C PRO A 631 21.58 7.11 10.25
N VAL A 632 21.66 6.63 11.50
CA VAL A 632 22.92 6.56 12.27
C VAL A 632 24.01 5.75 11.54
N GLU A 633 23.59 4.71 10.83
CA GLU A 633 24.50 3.85 10.04
C GLU A 633 25.28 4.65 8.98
N ILE A 634 24.65 5.63 8.35
CA ILE A 634 25.30 6.48 7.34
C ILE A 634 26.39 7.32 8.00
N ILE A 635 26.12 7.91 9.14
CA ILE A 635 27.10 8.68 9.91
C ILE A 635 28.26 7.81 10.37
N VAL A 636 27.98 6.62 10.86
CA VAL A 636 29.01 5.65 11.28
C VAL A 636 29.89 5.22 10.11
N ASN A 637 29.26 4.88 8.98
CA ASN A 637 30.00 4.42 7.80
C ASN A 637 30.84 5.53 7.16
N GLU A 638 30.38 6.78 7.20
CA GLU A 638 31.10 7.90 6.58
C GLU A 638 32.22 8.47 7.49
N PHE A 639 31.99 8.55 8.80
CA PHE A 639 32.89 9.28 9.70
C PHE A 639 33.57 8.42 10.76
N PHE A 640 33.02 7.23 11.07
CA PHE A 640 33.48 6.37 12.18
C PHE A 640 33.65 4.91 11.78
N LYS A 641 33.91 4.64 10.50
CA LYS A 641 34.05 3.27 9.97
C LYS A 641 35.13 2.47 10.68
N SER A 642 36.29 3.10 10.98
CA SER A 642 37.40 2.46 11.69
C SER A 642 37.02 2.08 13.13
N ASP A 643 36.27 2.96 13.81
CA ASP A 643 35.83 2.71 15.19
C ASP A 643 34.82 1.57 15.22
N LYS A 644 33.91 1.49 14.24
CA LYS A 644 32.96 0.40 14.08
C LYS A 644 33.66 -0.93 13.87
N ILE A 645 34.62 -1.00 12.95
CA ILE A 645 35.44 -2.21 12.70
C ILE A 645 36.16 -2.66 13.98
N ALA A 646 36.77 -1.73 14.72
CA ALA A 646 37.44 -2.03 15.97
C ALA A 646 36.49 -2.60 17.04
N ILE A 647 35.26 -2.11 17.11
CA ILE A 647 34.22 -2.59 18.00
C ILE A 647 33.76 -4.00 17.58
N ASP A 648 33.55 -4.23 16.29
CA ASP A 648 33.13 -5.54 15.76
C ASP A 648 34.23 -6.60 16.02
N ASP A 649 35.51 -6.24 15.85
CA ASP A 649 36.67 -7.11 16.19
C ASP A 649 36.74 -7.42 17.68
N LEU A 650 36.46 -6.43 18.54
CA LEU A 650 36.39 -6.65 19.98
C LEU A 650 35.22 -7.55 20.37
N SER A 651 34.06 -7.38 19.74
CA SER A 651 32.90 -8.24 19.94
C SER A 651 33.21 -9.69 19.57
N ALA A 652 33.80 -9.89 18.40
CA ALA A 652 34.21 -11.23 17.94
C ALA A 652 35.18 -11.91 18.92
N LYS A 653 36.16 -11.16 19.50
CA LYS A 653 37.05 -11.68 20.52
C LYS A 653 36.36 -12.03 21.84
N VAL A 654 35.34 -11.27 22.23
CA VAL A 654 34.51 -11.60 23.41
C VAL A 654 33.75 -12.90 23.18
N ASP A 655 33.16 -13.06 22.00
CA ASP A 655 32.38 -14.24 21.62
C ASP A 655 33.27 -15.47 21.47
N GLU A 656 34.47 -15.34 20.87
CA GLU A 656 35.50 -16.39 20.80
C GLU A 656 35.92 -16.84 22.21
N THR A 657 36.19 -15.87 23.10
CA THR A 657 36.57 -16.15 24.48
C THR A 657 35.45 -16.85 25.23
N GLN A 658 34.20 -16.48 24.99
CA GLN A 658 33.05 -17.20 25.55
C GLN A 658 32.96 -18.62 25.03
N GLY A 659 33.09 -18.83 23.71
CA GLY A 659 33.08 -20.16 23.11
C GLY A 659 34.17 -21.07 23.70
N ARG A 660 35.37 -20.50 23.98
CA ARG A 660 36.44 -21.26 24.68
C ARG A 660 36.09 -21.60 26.12
N ILE A 661 35.41 -20.70 26.83
CA ILE A 661 34.89 -20.97 28.19
C ILE A 661 33.85 -22.09 28.14
N ASP A 662 32.94 -22.06 27.21
CA ASP A 662 31.89 -23.06 27.06
C ASP A 662 32.45 -24.41 26.67
N ALA A 663 33.46 -24.44 25.76
CA ALA A 663 34.16 -25.66 25.36
C ALA A 663 34.91 -26.32 26.56
N ILE A 664 35.57 -25.52 27.43
CA ILE A 664 36.19 -26.08 28.65
C ILE A 664 35.14 -26.69 29.58
N LEU A 665 33.99 -26.06 29.73
CA LEU A 665 32.90 -26.57 30.57
C LEU A 665 32.24 -27.83 30.00
N GLU A 666 32.24 -28.00 28.69
CA GLU A 666 31.69 -29.16 28.00
C GLU A 666 32.72 -30.29 27.89
N ASP A 667 33.88 -30.03 27.29
CA ASP A 667 34.91 -31.02 27.01
C ASP A 667 35.61 -31.55 28.28
N LYS A 668 35.66 -30.72 29.33
CA LYS A 668 36.32 -31.03 30.61
C LYS A 668 35.35 -31.03 31.77
N ALA A 669 34.10 -31.43 31.54
CA ALA A 669 32.99 -31.42 32.52
C ALA A 669 33.36 -32.16 33.81
N ASP A 670 34.08 -33.28 33.71
CA ASP A 670 34.51 -34.12 34.84
C ASP A 670 35.32 -33.35 35.90
N TYR A 671 36.06 -32.33 35.48
CA TYR A 671 36.85 -31.47 36.38
C TYR A 671 35.98 -30.45 37.17
N PHE A 672 34.69 -30.35 36.84
CA PHE A 672 33.77 -29.41 37.46
C PHE A 672 32.57 -30.09 38.16
N GLU A 673 32.53 -31.43 38.24
CA GLU A 673 31.43 -32.21 38.86
C GLU A 673 31.11 -31.80 40.32
N ASP A 674 32.16 -31.37 41.06
CA ASP A 674 31.96 -30.89 42.44
C ASP A 674 31.15 -29.60 42.56
N PHE A 675 30.80 -28.94 41.47
CA PHE A 675 30.08 -27.66 41.44
C PHE A 675 28.70 -27.78 40.86
N GLU A 676 27.66 -27.77 41.69
CA GLU A 676 26.27 -27.71 41.26
C GLU A 676 26.03 -26.58 40.20
N LYS A 677 26.79 -25.49 40.32
CA LYS A 677 26.83 -24.39 39.34
C LYS A 677 28.25 -23.83 39.32
N VAL A 678 28.90 -23.94 38.17
CA VAL A 678 30.25 -23.39 37.96
C VAL A 678 30.21 -21.87 37.96
N SER A 679 31.08 -21.25 38.76
CA SER A 679 31.30 -19.79 38.78
C SER A 679 32.68 -19.43 39.24
N GLU A 680 33.20 -18.30 38.77
CA GLU A 680 34.55 -17.83 39.16
C GLU A 680 34.74 -17.75 40.69
N ALA A 681 33.71 -17.33 41.41
CA ALA A 681 33.79 -17.21 42.87
C ALA A 681 33.96 -18.57 43.56
N LYS A 682 33.24 -19.60 43.07
CA LYS A 682 33.31 -20.95 43.62
C LYS A 682 34.65 -21.62 43.30
N ILE A 683 35.15 -21.48 42.06
CA ILE A 683 36.44 -22.02 41.65
C ILE A 683 37.59 -21.35 42.39
N ASN A 684 37.57 -20.02 42.51
CA ASN A 684 38.55 -19.31 43.32
C ASN A 684 38.51 -19.73 44.78
N GLY A 685 37.33 -20.01 45.32
CA GLY A 685 37.16 -20.58 46.68
C GLY A 685 37.81 -21.95 46.80
N ALA A 686 37.51 -22.86 45.85
CA ALA A 686 38.10 -24.21 45.83
C ALA A 686 39.63 -24.17 45.72
N ILE A 687 40.20 -23.35 44.86
CA ILE A 687 41.69 -23.19 44.76
C ILE A 687 42.27 -22.68 46.07
N LYS A 688 41.60 -21.78 46.76
CA LYS A 688 42.06 -21.32 48.10
C LYS A 688 42.02 -22.40 49.16
N GLU A 689 41.02 -23.29 49.13
CA GLU A 689 40.93 -24.45 50.03
C GLU A 689 42.01 -25.47 49.75
N VAL A 690 42.33 -25.73 48.46
CA VAL A 690 43.45 -26.59 48.07
C VAL A 690 44.79 -26.02 48.57
N LYS A 691 45.03 -24.73 48.42
CA LYS A 691 46.24 -24.04 48.85
C LYS A 691 46.38 -24.03 50.41
N LYS A 692 45.26 -24.14 51.13
CA LYS A 692 45.23 -24.26 52.59
C LYS A 692 45.32 -25.72 53.09
N GLY A 693 45.40 -26.71 52.20
CA GLY A 693 45.44 -28.13 52.53
C GLY A 693 44.12 -28.73 52.98
N VAL A 694 43.00 -28.01 52.88
CA VAL A 694 41.65 -28.42 53.25
C VAL A 694 41.02 -29.37 52.22
N LYS A 695 41.31 -29.18 50.93
CA LYS A 695 40.86 -30.02 49.83
C LYS A 695 42.11 -30.59 49.09
N LYS A 696 42.08 -31.88 48.75
CA LYS A 696 43.12 -32.49 47.90
C LYS A 696 42.54 -32.72 46.49
N VAL A 697 43.19 -32.15 45.52
CA VAL A 697 42.83 -32.26 44.08
C VAL A 697 44.13 -32.49 43.31
N ASP A 698 44.10 -33.17 42.19
CA ASP A 698 45.25 -33.37 41.35
C ASP A 698 45.73 -32.07 40.66
N LYS A 699 46.93 -32.11 40.12
CA LYS A 699 47.53 -30.93 39.47
C LYS A 699 46.80 -30.54 38.16
N GLU A 700 46.23 -31.53 37.49
CA GLU A 700 45.54 -31.35 36.23
C GLU A 700 44.23 -30.59 36.43
N THR A 701 43.43 -30.96 37.43
CA THR A 701 42.23 -30.26 37.83
C THR A 701 42.48 -28.77 38.18
N ILE A 702 43.58 -28.51 38.93
CA ILE A 702 43.97 -27.12 39.25
C ILE A 702 44.31 -26.37 37.97
N SER A 703 45.05 -26.97 37.04
CA SER A 703 45.40 -26.34 35.77
C SER A 703 44.18 -25.98 34.93
N VAL A 704 43.19 -26.87 34.85
CA VAL A 704 41.89 -26.60 34.13
C VAL A 704 41.12 -25.47 34.79
N TRP A 705 41.08 -25.43 36.15
CA TRP A 705 40.44 -24.35 36.88
C TRP A 705 41.12 -22.99 36.66
N GLU A 706 42.48 -22.99 36.66
CA GLU A 706 43.26 -21.79 36.40
C GLU A 706 43.09 -21.31 34.94
N GLU A 707 42.99 -22.20 33.95
CA GLU A 707 42.67 -21.89 32.57
C GLU A 707 41.31 -21.25 32.44
N TYR A 708 40.28 -21.84 33.04
CA TYR A 708 38.90 -21.29 33.07
C TYR A 708 38.89 -19.88 33.68
N LEU A 709 39.51 -19.66 34.84
CA LEU A 709 39.61 -18.37 35.49
C LEU A 709 40.35 -17.32 34.66
N ALA A 710 41.41 -17.73 33.96
CA ALA A 710 42.15 -16.86 33.06
C ALA A 710 41.27 -16.37 31.89
N LEU A 711 40.51 -17.27 31.28
CA LEU A 711 39.57 -16.93 30.22
C LEU A 711 38.43 -16.05 30.73
N CYS A 712 37.85 -16.33 31.88
CA CYS A 712 36.84 -15.49 32.51
C CYS A 712 37.36 -14.08 32.76
N LYS A 713 38.60 -13.94 33.26
CA LYS A 713 39.26 -12.65 33.46
C LYS A 713 39.50 -11.92 32.14
N GLN A 714 39.96 -12.61 31.12
CA GLN A 714 40.15 -12.06 29.77
C GLN A 714 38.85 -11.57 29.20
N LYS A 715 37.77 -12.37 29.25
CA LYS A 715 36.42 -11.98 28.82
C LYS A 715 35.93 -10.72 29.50
N LYS A 716 36.08 -10.64 30.84
CA LYS A 716 35.69 -9.44 31.59
C LYS A 716 36.44 -8.20 31.14
N GLN A 717 37.74 -8.34 30.89
CA GLN A 717 38.54 -7.21 30.42
C GLN A 717 38.16 -6.78 29.01
N LEU A 718 37.97 -7.74 28.07
CA LEU A 718 37.49 -7.46 26.72
C LEU A 718 36.09 -6.83 26.73
N SER A 719 35.15 -7.37 27.51
CA SER A 719 33.79 -6.83 27.63
C SER A 719 33.76 -5.39 28.20
N LYS A 720 34.64 -5.10 29.15
CA LYS A 720 34.80 -3.75 29.67
C LYS A 720 35.33 -2.78 28.62
N THR A 721 36.34 -3.19 27.87
CA THR A 721 36.88 -2.40 26.75
C THR A 721 35.85 -2.18 25.68
N LEU A 722 35.11 -3.21 25.31
CA LEU A 722 34.01 -3.15 24.34
C LEU A 722 32.94 -2.16 24.77
N SER A 723 32.51 -2.20 26.04
CA SER A 723 31.51 -1.26 26.57
C SER A 723 31.99 0.19 26.52
N ILE A 724 33.25 0.45 26.81
CA ILE A 724 33.85 1.78 26.74
C ILE A 724 33.92 2.25 25.28
N SER A 725 34.30 1.37 24.35
CA SER A 725 34.33 1.70 22.92
C SER A 725 32.96 2.04 22.38
N HIS A 726 31.92 1.27 22.75
CA HIS A 726 30.53 1.57 22.39
C HIS A 726 30.08 2.95 22.91
N LEU A 727 30.34 3.27 24.18
CA LEU A 727 29.97 4.56 24.74
C LEU A 727 30.74 5.71 24.10
N THR A 728 32.01 5.49 23.75
CA THR A 728 32.84 6.49 23.06
C THR A 728 32.30 6.77 21.66
N LEU A 729 32.01 5.71 20.89
CA LEU A 729 31.42 5.84 19.56
C LEU A 729 30.05 6.53 19.64
N LEU A 730 29.19 6.11 20.56
CA LEU A 730 27.87 6.73 20.79
C LEU A 730 28.00 8.23 21.05
N LYS A 731 28.91 8.64 21.94
CA LYS A 731 29.15 10.04 22.24
C LYS A 731 29.64 10.82 21.01
N ASN A 732 30.57 10.25 20.26
CA ASN A 732 31.13 10.88 19.06
C ASN A 732 30.04 11.07 17.98
N VAL A 733 29.17 10.06 17.81
CA VAL A 733 28.03 10.12 16.90
C VAL A 733 27.04 11.21 17.30
N PHE A 734 26.67 11.32 18.59
CA PHE A 734 25.82 12.43 19.08
C PHE A 734 26.45 13.79 18.80
N LEU A 735 27.70 13.97 19.14
CA LEU A 735 28.43 15.23 18.89
C LEU A 735 28.49 15.58 17.39
N LYS A 736 28.61 14.56 16.53
CA LYS A 736 28.58 14.77 15.08
C LYS A 736 27.25 15.31 14.59
N TYR A 737 26.12 14.80 15.10
CA TYR A 737 24.79 15.33 14.77
C TYR A 737 24.58 16.74 15.35
N GLU A 738 24.96 17.00 16.60
CA GLU A 738 24.67 18.26 17.28
C GLU A 738 25.45 19.44 16.71
N ASN A 739 26.73 19.25 16.43
CA ASN A 739 27.63 20.35 16.12
C ASN A 739 28.55 20.09 14.92
N GLY A 740 28.53 18.91 14.35
CA GLY A 740 29.49 18.47 13.35
C GLY A 740 28.96 18.40 11.92
N LEU A 741 27.68 18.71 11.68
CA LEU A 741 27.03 18.66 10.36
C LEU A 741 26.36 19.98 10.05
N THR A 742 26.65 20.52 8.86
CA THR A 742 25.88 21.65 8.29
C THR A 742 24.63 21.11 7.59
N SER A 743 23.65 22.00 7.34
CA SER A 743 22.44 21.70 6.57
C SER A 743 22.79 21.09 5.19
N ASP A 744 23.79 21.66 4.50
CA ASP A 744 24.23 21.19 3.19
C ASP A 744 24.87 19.79 3.26
N GLN A 745 25.60 19.49 4.35
CA GLN A 745 26.17 18.15 4.55
C GLN A 745 25.10 17.12 4.86
N ILE A 746 24.07 17.46 5.64
CA ILE A 746 22.91 16.59 5.90
C ILE A 746 22.18 16.29 4.60
N GLN A 747 21.90 17.32 3.80
CA GLN A 747 21.28 17.21 2.50
C GLN A 747 22.06 16.28 1.57
N LEU A 748 23.36 16.50 1.42
CA LEU A 748 24.23 15.66 0.59
C LEU A 748 24.25 14.20 1.06
N LEU A 749 24.33 13.95 2.36
CA LEU A 749 24.30 12.59 2.91
C LEU A 749 22.95 11.90 2.70
N VAL A 750 21.85 12.61 2.84
CA VAL A 750 20.51 12.03 2.61
C VAL A 750 20.32 11.75 1.12
N VAL A 751 20.62 12.70 0.25
CA VAL A 751 20.42 12.52 -1.20
C VAL A 751 21.37 11.46 -1.76
N ASP A 752 22.67 11.55 -1.50
CA ASP A 752 23.66 10.68 -2.14
C ASP A 752 23.79 9.31 -1.44
N LYS A 753 23.72 9.26 -0.10
CA LYS A 753 24.00 8.02 0.65
C LYS A 753 22.74 7.28 1.11
N LYS A 754 21.62 7.97 1.33
CA LYS A 754 20.36 7.34 1.71
C LYS A 754 19.49 7.07 0.49
N TRP A 755 19.09 8.12 -0.25
CA TRP A 755 18.12 7.99 -1.33
C TRP A 755 18.73 7.32 -2.57
N SER A 756 19.82 7.88 -3.12
CA SER A 756 20.39 7.37 -4.36
C SER A 756 20.92 5.95 -4.22
N VAL A 757 21.62 5.63 -3.12
CA VAL A 757 22.13 4.26 -2.87
C VAL A 757 20.98 3.27 -2.67
N SER A 758 19.94 3.65 -1.93
CA SER A 758 18.79 2.77 -1.72
C SER A 758 18.03 2.50 -3.02
N LEU A 759 17.78 3.55 -3.82
CA LEU A 759 17.13 3.43 -5.13
C LEU A 759 17.98 2.57 -6.08
N TYR A 760 19.29 2.82 -6.16
CA TYR A 760 20.18 2.02 -6.99
C TYR A 760 20.11 0.53 -6.64
N ASN A 761 20.17 0.19 -5.35
CA ASN A 761 20.11 -1.19 -4.88
C ASN A 761 18.75 -1.85 -5.18
N LEU A 762 17.65 -1.10 -5.04
CA LEU A 762 16.31 -1.58 -5.38
C LEU A 762 16.18 -1.86 -6.88
N PHE A 763 16.69 -0.97 -7.71
CA PHE A 763 16.63 -1.11 -9.16
C PHE A 763 17.58 -2.22 -9.66
N ASP A 764 18.78 -2.35 -9.11
CA ASP A 764 19.68 -3.48 -9.41
C ASP A 764 19.02 -4.83 -9.12
N GLY A 765 18.20 -4.88 -8.08
CA GLY A 765 17.36 -6.05 -7.75
C GLY A 765 16.38 -6.46 -8.84
N ALA A 766 15.95 -5.54 -9.72
CA ALA A 766 15.05 -5.86 -10.83
C ALA A 766 15.69 -6.82 -11.84
N MET A 767 16.95 -6.59 -12.19
CA MET A 767 17.68 -7.46 -13.12
C MET A 767 17.92 -8.86 -12.53
N ARG A 768 18.14 -8.94 -11.23
CA ARG A 768 18.23 -10.25 -10.51
C ARG A 768 16.93 -11.03 -10.60
N LYS A 769 15.77 -10.35 -10.48
CA LYS A 769 14.46 -11.00 -10.65
C LYS A 769 14.27 -11.53 -12.06
N VAL A 770 14.71 -10.80 -13.09
CA VAL A 770 14.69 -11.27 -14.48
C VAL A 770 15.51 -12.55 -14.61
N SER A 771 16.74 -12.58 -14.09
CA SER A 771 17.58 -13.79 -14.10
C SER A 771 16.90 -14.98 -13.42
N LEU A 772 16.29 -14.76 -12.26
CA LEU A 772 15.56 -15.80 -11.53
C LEU A 772 14.32 -16.26 -12.29
N GLN A 773 13.60 -15.37 -12.96
CA GLN A 773 12.43 -15.71 -13.76
C GLN A 773 12.82 -16.56 -14.97
N ILE A 774 13.84 -16.15 -15.73
CA ILE A 774 14.35 -16.94 -16.85
C ILE A 774 14.80 -18.33 -16.37
N THR A 775 15.53 -18.39 -15.25
CA THR A 775 15.96 -19.66 -14.65
C THR A 775 14.77 -20.56 -14.30
N SER A 776 13.71 -19.99 -13.69
CA SER A 776 12.49 -20.69 -13.30
C SER A 776 11.73 -21.21 -14.52
N ASP A 777 11.57 -20.37 -15.55
CA ASP A 777 10.84 -20.72 -16.77
C ASP A 777 11.53 -21.88 -17.50
N ILE A 778 12.86 -21.79 -17.68
CA ILE A 778 13.65 -22.84 -18.36
C ILE A 778 13.70 -24.11 -17.50
N THR A 779 13.84 -24.01 -16.19
CA THR A 779 13.81 -25.16 -15.28
C THR A 779 12.47 -25.87 -15.35
N SER A 780 11.38 -25.13 -15.37
CA SER A 780 10.01 -25.66 -15.46
C SER A 780 9.77 -26.35 -16.80
N LEU A 781 10.28 -25.74 -17.89
CA LEU A 781 10.21 -26.34 -19.22
C LEU A 781 11.05 -27.63 -19.30
N ALA A 782 12.28 -27.62 -18.80
CA ALA A 782 13.16 -28.78 -18.80
C ALA A 782 12.58 -29.96 -18.00
N LYS A 783 12.07 -29.69 -16.79
CA LYS A 783 11.41 -30.71 -15.95
C LYS A 783 10.15 -31.30 -16.58
N ARG A 784 9.41 -30.49 -17.35
CA ARG A 784 8.17 -30.94 -18.02
C ARG A 784 8.43 -32.09 -19.00
N TYR A 785 9.57 -32.07 -19.69
CA TYR A 785 9.94 -33.05 -20.72
C TYR A 785 11.17 -33.92 -20.35
N GLU A 786 11.52 -33.97 -19.04
CA GLU A 786 12.70 -34.68 -18.55
C GLU A 786 12.64 -36.18 -18.84
N ASP A 787 11.49 -36.82 -18.53
CA ASP A 787 11.26 -38.25 -18.72
C ASP A 787 10.12 -38.48 -19.71
N THR A 788 10.23 -39.59 -20.48
CA THR A 788 9.16 -40.03 -21.33
C THR A 788 8.14 -40.90 -20.56
N LEU A 789 6.93 -41.06 -21.10
CA LEU A 789 5.95 -41.95 -20.52
C LEU A 789 6.51 -43.37 -20.35
N ARG A 790 7.33 -43.82 -21.29
CA ARG A 790 8.01 -45.14 -21.23
C ARG A 790 9.00 -45.22 -20.07
N ASP A 791 9.80 -44.17 -19.84
CA ASP A 791 10.75 -44.13 -18.73
C ASP A 791 10.01 -44.25 -17.38
N LEU A 792 8.88 -43.51 -17.25
CA LEU A 792 8.02 -43.55 -16.05
C LEU A 792 7.38 -44.94 -15.84
N ASP A 793 6.89 -45.57 -16.89
CA ASP A 793 6.34 -46.95 -16.83
C ASP A 793 7.41 -47.96 -16.39
N GLU A 794 8.65 -47.87 -16.92
CA GLU A 794 9.76 -48.72 -16.54
C GLU A 794 10.17 -48.48 -15.04
N GLU A 795 10.12 -47.21 -14.59
CA GLU A 795 10.39 -46.88 -13.17
C GLU A 795 9.29 -47.42 -12.24
N VAL A 796 8.01 -47.29 -12.60
CA VAL A 796 6.89 -47.88 -11.85
C VAL A 796 7.06 -49.38 -11.69
N VAL A 797 7.33 -50.10 -12.77
CA VAL A 797 7.57 -51.54 -12.73
C VAL A 797 8.76 -51.89 -11.82
N SER A 798 9.81 -51.07 -11.86
CA SER A 798 11.01 -51.28 -10.98
C SER A 798 10.68 -51.03 -9.50
N LEU A 799 9.88 -50.00 -9.22
CA LEU A 799 9.44 -49.68 -7.85
C LEU A 799 8.45 -50.73 -7.32
N GLU A 800 7.51 -51.20 -8.14
CA GLU A 800 6.59 -52.29 -7.77
C GLU A 800 7.36 -53.55 -7.38
N LYS A 801 8.40 -53.93 -8.15
CA LYS A 801 9.25 -55.07 -7.81
C LYS A 801 9.99 -54.89 -6.48
N LYS A 802 10.49 -53.67 -6.22
CA LYS A 802 11.17 -53.37 -4.94
C LYS A 802 10.20 -53.42 -3.76
N VAL A 803 8.99 -52.83 -3.91
CA VAL A 803 7.95 -52.88 -2.89
C VAL A 803 7.54 -54.33 -2.62
N GLY A 804 7.31 -55.11 -3.69
CA GLY A 804 6.99 -56.53 -3.57
C GLY A 804 8.08 -57.31 -2.82
N SER A 805 9.37 -57.07 -3.14
CA SER A 805 10.47 -57.69 -2.40
C SER A 805 10.45 -57.32 -0.92
N HIS A 806 10.26 -56.05 -0.60
CA HIS A 806 10.17 -55.61 0.79
C HIS A 806 8.98 -56.17 1.56
N LEU A 807 7.83 -56.28 0.89
CA LEU A 807 6.64 -56.95 1.48
C LEU A 807 6.90 -58.41 1.77
N ILE A 808 7.54 -59.13 0.85
CA ILE A 808 7.95 -60.56 1.05
C ILE A 808 8.92 -60.64 2.23
N ASP A 809 9.93 -59.77 2.29
CA ASP A 809 10.90 -59.73 3.41
C ASP A 809 10.23 -59.47 4.75
N MET A 810 9.10 -58.73 4.76
CA MET A 810 8.28 -58.47 5.94
C MET A 810 7.27 -59.62 6.23
N GLY A 811 7.23 -60.70 5.43
CA GLY A 811 6.37 -61.86 5.62
C GLY A 811 4.95 -61.74 5.06
N PHE A 812 4.72 -60.80 4.15
CA PHE A 812 3.46 -60.66 3.40
C PHE A 812 3.53 -61.45 2.09
N GLU A 813 2.44 -62.11 1.68
CA GLU A 813 2.29 -62.65 0.34
C GLU A 813 1.99 -61.50 -0.63
N TYR A 814 2.79 -61.41 -1.68
CA TYR A 814 2.61 -60.40 -2.74
C TYR A 814 2.58 -61.10 -4.07
N ASP A 815 1.41 -61.15 -4.70
CA ASP A 815 1.18 -61.74 -6.04
C ASP A 815 1.52 -60.80 -7.17
#